data_20698391676ee1e0e5d111446b888b2f
#
_entry.id   20698391676ee1e0e5d111446b888b2f
#
_cell.length_a   1.000
_cell.length_b   1.000
_cell.length_c   1.000
_cell.angle_alpha   90.00
_cell.angle_beta   90.00
_cell.angle_gamma   90.00
#
_symmetry.space_group_name_H-M   'P 1'
#
loop_
_entity.id
_entity.type
_entity.pdbx_description
1 polymer ?
#
loop_
_entity_poly.entity_id
_entity_poly.type
_entity_poly.pdbx_seq_one_letter_code
_entity_poly.pdbx_strand_id
1 'polypeptide(L)'
;MKTRLILLSLLIILFSACKRDRNNDMRALKVTSFWPTSGNAGTIVTMYGQGFGKNTTIAFNGKEAKVTDARDTILMALVPEGGSTGMVVVKDGESKIDAGNYTYQQLSMQRVAPLNGPAGTNISIYGAGFSSLETPATVTINGKAAVVTSIADTVLVAAIPANAGTGKIVVTVDGKMVEGPNFTYQQINSMKPLKGGAGTEVMISGTGFETTNTGNTVTFNGKAATIISAQTTQLLVKVPEGVSSGPVALTINGQKTVGQQFTVVPKPLINVVAPLSGPASTTIDIAGDNFSTFNDEVIVTINGQQATIVTTTEKQISVKVPAGAGTGKLVVTVNGQQSDGPVFKEQALGVKQLIPDNGLAGTEVLVKGMGFNTNAASNIVTIGSLNATVTAATDSTLKIIVPTGVSTGLLKVTAGTLDATGPEFRRAGVVTIAGGPQLDVFADPMGVVADSKGNYFVVDRNVVKKVTADGVVSIFAGRADNSAGNAEGYGTNAAFNYINNIVIDAQDNMYVSDGNNRAIRKITAAGQVSTFAKVTLFVTGLGIDKNGLLYYGGQYNGLFKIDALGNSSKLGVSYTSPPGNIAINNAGVVYFAGDNDNPYVYSFTDDLVSRYAGSTFGYNNGSLTTAQFASINGIAYNRNTNEMYLAENSAIRYIKDGQVTRIAGWNGGSSPAFGFVDGTLAKSLFNNFYNIALDKEGNLLVVERYNKSLRKIILR
;
A
#
# COMPACT_ATOMS: atom_id res chain seq x y z
N MET A 1 34.41 22.17 21.14
CA MET A 1 35.15 23.19 21.94
C MET A 1 35.16 22.74 23.40
N LYS A 2 36.24 22.44 23.87
CA LYS A 2 36.93 22.54 25.18
C LYS A 2 37.82 21.32 25.39
N THR A 3 39.02 21.56 24.93
CA THR A 3 40.29 20.86 25.20
C THR A 3 40.54 20.76 26.68
N ARG A 4 40.92 19.59 27.17
CA ARG A 4 41.64 19.46 28.44
C ARG A 4 43.05 18.97 28.17
N LEU A 5 43.99 19.88 28.29
CA LEU A 5 45.43 19.70 28.35
C LEU A 5 45.80 18.98 29.64
N ILE A 6 46.56 17.87 29.57
CA ILE A 6 47.23 17.28 30.71
C ILE A 6 48.70 17.75 30.65
N LEU A 7 49.06 18.47 31.65
CA LEU A 7 50.44 18.99 31.88
C LEU A 7 51.42 17.81 32.12
N LEU A 8 52.42 17.70 31.25
CA LEU A 8 53.60 16.91 31.49
C LEU A 8 54.63 17.81 32.20
N SER A 9 54.86 17.59 33.49
CA SER A 9 55.89 18.31 34.26
C SER A 9 57.24 17.72 33.95
N LEU A 10 58.03 18.46 33.20
CA LEU A 10 59.45 18.16 32.92
C LEU A 10 60.27 18.56 34.13
N LEU A 11 60.87 17.61 34.85
CA LEU A 11 61.81 17.91 35.92
C LEU A 11 63.22 17.93 35.33
N ILE A 12 63.79 19.13 35.20
CA ILE A 12 65.19 19.33 34.82
C ILE A 12 66.05 19.18 36.06
N ILE A 13 66.92 18.15 36.06
CA ILE A 13 67.94 18.01 37.09
C ILE A 13 69.25 18.58 36.56
N LEU A 14 69.76 19.59 37.28
CA LEU A 14 71.07 20.19 37.11
C LEU A 14 72.19 19.18 37.39
N PHE A 15 73.07 18.99 36.40
CA PHE A 15 74.35 18.29 36.62
C PHE A 15 75.32 19.17 37.41
N SER A 16 75.59 18.76 38.62
CA SER A 16 76.84 19.19 39.33
C SER A 16 77.88 18.08 39.22
N ALA A 17 78.92 18.36 38.53
CA ALA A 17 80.06 17.46 38.43
C ALA A 17 80.76 17.30 39.82
N CYS A 18 80.73 16.13 40.42
CA CYS A 18 81.61 15.75 41.49
C CYS A 18 82.45 14.57 41.08
N LYS A 19 83.69 14.63 41.39
CA LYS A 19 84.78 13.69 41.14
C LYS A 19 84.45 12.24 41.52
N ARG A 20 84.84 11.35 40.65
CA ARG A 20 84.74 9.89 40.76
C ARG A 20 85.76 9.40 41.76
N ASP A 21 85.27 9.17 42.97
CA ASP A 21 86.00 8.23 43.92
C ASP A 21 85.42 6.84 43.69
N ARG A 22 86.26 5.94 43.22
CA ARG A 22 85.97 4.50 43.15
C ARG A 22 86.01 3.90 44.53
N ASN A 23 84.94 4.09 45.29
CA ASN A 23 84.65 3.19 46.37
C ASN A 23 83.47 2.32 46.00
N ASN A 24 83.62 1.01 46.14
CA ASN A 24 82.66 -0.05 45.93
C ASN A 24 81.55 0.04 46.99
N ASP A 25 80.72 1.11 47.02
CA ASP A 25 79.53 1.17 47.82
C ASP A 25 78.44 0.35 47.13
N MET A 26 78.35 -0.94 47.46
CA MET A 26 77.16 -1.74 47.21
C MET A 26 75.99 -1.04 47.93
N ARG A 27 75.13 -0.37 47.23
CA ARG A 27 73.90 0.22 47.77
C ARG A 27 73.10 -0.90 48.40
N ALA A 28 72.63 -0.65 49.63
CA ALA A 28 71.85 -1.66 50.38
C ALA A 28 70.60 -2.03 49.52
N LEU A 29 70.36 -3.33 49.40
CA LEU A 29 69.20 -3.88 48.72
C LEU A 29 67.90 -3.24 49.25
N LYS A 30 67.08 -2.68 48.38
CA LYS A 30 65.79 -2.07 48.73
C LYS A 30 64.81 -2.25 47.57
N VAL A 31 63.61 -2.73 47.89
CA VAL A 31 62.50 -2.74 46.97
C VAL A 31 61.50 -1.63 47.33
N THR A 32 61.15 -0.78 46.38
CA THR A 32 60.21 0.33 46.59
C THR A 32 58.82 -0.04 46.17
N SER A 33 58.72 -0.78 45.09
CA SER A 33 57.42 -1.29 44.54
C SER A 33 57.68 -2.36 43.52
N PHE A 34 56.62 -3.11 43.19
CA PHE A 34 56.63 -4.01 42.04
C PHE A 34 55.28 -4.02 41.37
N TRP A 35 55.30 -4.33 40.08
CA TRP A 35 54.09 -4.41 39.27
C TRP A 35 54.30 -5.37 38.09
N PRO A 36 53.28 -6.17 37.71
CA PRO A 36 51.96 -6.31 38.34
C PRO A 36 52.07 -7.05 39.69
N THR A 37 51.07 -6.82 40.57
CA THR A 37 50.96 -7.48 41.89
C THR A 37 50.16 -8.78 41.84
N SER A 38 49.66 -9.18 40.64
CA SER A 38 48.95 -10.43 40.39
C SER A 38 49.16 -10.91 38.97
N GLY A 39 49.00 -12.21 38.70
CA GLY A 39 49.11 -12.84 37.38
C GLY A 39 49.39 -14.32 37.43
N ASN A 40 49.51 -14.95 36.26
CA ASN A 40 49.77 -16.38 36.07
C ASN A 40 51.29 -16.67 36.06
N ALA A 41 51.64 -17.97 35.93
CA ALA A 41 53.01 -18.38 35.53
C ALA A 41 53.37 -17.74 34.18
N GLY A 42 54.61 -17.21 34.06
CA GLY A 42 55.11 -16.51 32.89
C GLY A 42 54.84 -15.00 32.89
N THR A 43 54.02 -14.46 33.81
CA THR A 43 53.85 -13.01 33.98
C THR A 43 55.19 -12.37 34.31
N ILE A 44 55.61 -11.33 33.55
CA ILE A 44 56.81 -10.54 33.88
C ILE A 44 56.44 -9.55 34.99
N VAL A 45 57.07 -9.69 36.10
CA VAL A 45 56.98 -8.74 37.22
C VAL A 45 58.22 -7.84 37.23
N THR A 46 57.99 -6.53 37.15
CA THR A 46 59.04 -5.51 37.23
C THR A 46 59.07 -4.94 38.63
N MET A 47 60.22 -4.99 39.22
CA MET A 47 60.48 -4.41 40.54
C MET A 47 61.32 -3.16 40.43
N TYR A 48 60.98 -2.17 41.20
CA TYR A 48 61.67 -0.91 41.30
C TYR A 48 62.33 -0.80 42.68
N GLY A 49 63.59 -0.35 42.73
CA GLY A 49 64.32 -0.29 43.94
C GLY A 49 65.77 0.21 43.79
N GLN A 50 66.68 -0.35 44.52
CA GLN A 50 68.13 -0.12 44.39
C GLN A 50 68.87 -1.32 44.89
N GLY A 51 70.14 -1.49 44.50
CA GLY A 51 71.04 -2.56 44.92
C GLY A 51 70.73 -3.90 44.24
N PHE A 52 70.05 -3.90 43.09
CA PHE A 52 69.86 -5.11 42.30
C PHE A 52 71.12 -5.39 41.45
N GLY A 53 71.57 -6.63 41.47
CA GLY A 53 72.77 -7.07 40.77
C GLY A 53 72.56 -8.40 40.00
N LYS A 54 73.65 -8.87 39.38
CA LYS A 54 73.63 -10.13 38.59
C LYS A 54 73.29 -11.37 39.40
N ASN A 55 73.52 -11.31 40.76
CA ASN A 55 73.29 -12.42 41.70
C ASN A 55 71.95 -12.24 42.41
N THR A 56 71.16 -11.22 42.13
CA THR A 56 69.87 -10.99 42.74
C THR A 56 68.88 -12.09 42.28
N THR A 57 68.30 -12.76 43.27
CA THR A 57 67.25 -13.75 43.07
C THR A 57 65.91 -13.25 43.59
N ILE A 58 64.85 -13.81 43.08
CA ILE A 58 63.50 -13.50 43.50
C ILE A 58 62.70 -14.78 43.66
N ALA A 59 61.88 -14.86 44.68
CA ALA A 59 60.94 -15.95 44.86
C ALA A 59 59.54 -15.48 45.16
N PHE A 60 58.54 -16.13 44.56
CA PHE A 60 57.10 -15.90 44.77
C PHE A 60 56.59 -17.02 45.69
N ASN A 61 56.17 -16.65 46.94
CA ASN A 61 55.73 -17.56 47.96
C ASN A 61 56.72 -18.79 48.17
N GLY A 62 58.03 -18.45 48.21
CA GLY A 62 59.06 -19.47 48.39
C GLY A 62 59.52 -20.20 47.13
N LYS A 63 58.84 -20.02 45.98
CA LYS A 63 59.25 -20.63 44.72
C LYS A 63 60.09 -19.68 43.89
N GLU A 64 61.27 -20.08 43.54
CA GLU A 64 62.29 -19.28 42.85
C GLU A 64 61.81 -18.98 41.43
N ALA A 65 62.00 -17.72 40.99
CA ALA A 65 61.58 -17.18 39.72
C ALA A 65 62.78 -16.90 38.81
N LYS A 66 62.59 -17.05 37.47
CA LYS A 66 63.61 -16.70 36.49
C LYS A 66 63.73 -15.20 36.38
N VAL A 67 64.86 -14.64 36.75
CA VAL A 67 65.20 -13.22 36.52
C VAL A 67 65.53 -13.05 35.00
N THR A 68 64.86 -12.12 34.33
CA THR A 68 65.09 -11.83 32.93
C THR A 68 65.96 -10.62 32.70
N ASP A 69 65.92 -9.62 33.59
CA ASP A 69 66.78 -8.46 33.59
C ASP A 69 67.04 -7.98 35.02
N ALA A 70 68.30 -7.58 35.32
CA ALA A 70 68.69 -7.01 36.60
C ALA A 70 69.62 -5.83 36.39
N ARG A 71 69.16 -4.65 36.76
CA ARG A 71 69.88 -3.37 36.75
C ARG A 71 69.79 -2.77 38.17
N ASP A 72 70.71 -1.95 38.58
CA ASP A 72 70.79 -1.37 39.94
C ASP A 72 69.39 -0.93 40.48
N THR A 73 68.51 -0.39 39.63
CA THR A 73 67.22 0.18 40.04
C THR A 73 66.00 -0.61 39.56
N ILE A 74 66.17 -1.59 38.67
CA ILE A 74 65.10 -2.38 38.08
C ILE A 74 65.47 -3.84 38.05
N LEU A 75 64.57 -4.73 38.55
CA LEU A 75 64.63 -6.16 38.45
C LEU A 75 63.38 -6.70 37.76
N MET A 76 63.58 -7.51 36.76
CA MET A 76 62.46 -8.15 36.02
C MET A 76 62.56 -9.68 36.19
N ALA A 77 61.41 -10.29 36.47
CA ALA A 77 61.39 -11.75 36.70
C ALA A 77 60.07 -12.33 36.21
N LEU A 78 60.11 -13.57 35.73
CA LEU A 78 58.93 -14.34 35.30
C LEU A 78 58.34 -15.06 36.54
N VAL A 79 57.06 -14.91 36.76
CA VAL A 79 56.32 -15.68 37.77
C VAL A 79 56.48 -17.19 37.48
N PRO A 80 56.91 -18.00 38.46
CA PRO A 80 57.23 -19.40 38.20
C PRO A 80 55.98 -20.26 37.95
N GLU A 81 56.14 -21.34 37.19
CA GLU A 81 55.08 -22.36 37.06
C GLU A 81 54.83 -23.07 38.39
N GLY A 82 53.53 -23.37 38.68
CA GLY A 82 53.11 -24.00 39.90
C GLY A 82 53.39 -23.15 41.14
N GLY A 83 53.54 -21.85 41.01
CA GLY A 83 53.55 -20.88 42.10
C GLY A 83 52.22 -20.82 42.83
N SER A 84 52.19 -20.10 43.92
CA SER A 84 51.04 -19.87 44.76
C SER A 84 51.01 -18.41 45.24
N THR A 85 49.86 -17.90 45.61
CA THR A 85 49.70 -16.58 46.22
C THR A 85 50.49 -16.49 47.49
N GLY A 86 51.30 -15.43 47.66
CA GLY A 86 52.07 -15.20 48.83
C GLY A 86 53.15 -14.15 48.71
N MET A 87 54.07 -14.11 49.68
CA MET A 87 55.08 -13.08 49.76
C MET A 87 56.12 -13.19 48.65
N VAL A 88 56.44 -12.09 48.04
CA VAL A 88 57.59 -11.94 47.14
C VAL A 88 58.83 -11.57 47.91
N VAL A 89 59.82 -12.36 47.72
CA VAL A 89 61.11 -12.22 48.45
C VAL A 89 62.21 -11.98 47.44
N VAL A 90 62.99 -10.92 47.63
CA VAL A 90 64.15 -10.58 46.79
C VAL A 90 65.39 -10.79 47.67
N LYS A 91 66.42 -11.48 47.15
CA LYS A 91 67.70 -11.72 47.81
C LYS A 91 68.88 -11.33 46.96
N ASP A 92 69.89 -10.71 47.55
CA ASP A 92 71.20 -10.50 46.95
C ASP A 92 72.31 -10.75 47.99
N GLY A 93 73.03 -11.82 47.78
CA GLY A 93 73.92 -12.34 48.80
C GLY A 93 73.20 -12.74 50.12
N GLU A 94 73.66 -12.18 51.26
CA GLU A 94 72.98 -12.37 52.54
C GLU A 94 71.78 -11.46 52.78
N SER A 95 71.61 -10.42 51.94
CA SER A 95 70.49 -9.47 52.05
C SER A 95 69.19 -10.07 51.55
N LYS A 96 68.12 -9.95 52.36
CA LYS A 96 66.77 -10.43 52.04
C LYS A 96 65.75 -9.33 52.29
N ILE A 97 64.87 -9.08 51.33
CA ILE A 97 63.80 -8.09 51.43
C ILE A 97 62.47 -8.76 51.08
N ASP A 98 61.49 -8.54 51.93
CA ASP A 98 60.08 -8.89 51.64
C ASP A 98 59.43 -7.74 50.88
N ALA A 99 59.11 -7.92 49.54
CA ALA A 99 58.68 -6.91 48.65
C ALA A 99 57.16 -6.69 48.66
N GLY A 100 56.39 -7.54 49.32
CA GLY A 100 54.93 -7.52 49.37
C GLY A 100 54.35 -8.81 48.85
N ASN A 101 53.01 -8.90 48.84
CA ASN A 101 52.26 -10.07 48.32
C ASN A 101 52.02 -10.04 46.85
N TYR A 102 52.24 -11.17 46.19
CA TYR A 102 51.82 -11.43 44.81
C TYR A 102 50.64 -12.40 44.80
N THR A 103 49.58 -12.08 44.09
CA THR A 103 48.42 -12.95 43.91
C THR A 103 48.63 -13.84 42.68
N TYR A 104 48.92 -15.13 42.94
CA TYR A 104 49.04 -16.09 41.83
C TYR A 104 47.67 -16.51 41.34
N GLN A 105 47.41 -16.31 40.03
CA GLN A 105 46.16 -16.62 39.41
C GLN A 105 46.35 -17.77 38.42
N GLN A 106 45.51 -18.81 38.54
CA GLN A 106 45.43 -19.86 37.52
C GLN A 106 44.34 -19.48 36.52
N LEU A 107 44.57 -19.78 35.25
CA LEU A 107 43.52 -19.61 34.21
C LEU A 107 42.29 -20.42 34.61
N SER A 108 41.18 -19.73 34.85
CA SER A 108 39.92 -20.33 35.24
C SER A 108 38.75 -19.54 34.69
N MET A 109 37.66 -20.24 34.43
CA MET A 109 36.38 -19.64 34.02
C MET A 109 35.34 -20.01 35.09
N GLN A 110 34.75 -19.02 35.74
CA GLN A 110 33.76 -19.20 36.81
C GLN A 110 32.33 -19.01 36.33
N ARG A 111 32.11 -18.01 35.46
CA ARG A 111 30.79 -17.65 34.98
C ARG A 111 30.88 -17.00 33.61
N VAL A 112 29.86 -17.23 32.79
CA VAL A 112 29.64 -16.50 31.52
C VAL A 112 28.21 -15.99 31.47
N ALA A 113 28.02 -14.78 30.97
CA ALA A 113 26.70 -14.22 30.78
C ALA A 113 26.70 -13.18 29.60
N PRO A 114 25.69 -13.22 28.74
CA PRO A 114 24.66 -14.22 28.60
C PRO A 114 25.18 -15.55 27.99
N LEU A 115 24.42 -16.65 28.18
CA LEU A 115 24.73 -17.97 27.58
C LEU A 115 23.95 -18.26 26.29
N ASN A 116 23.26 -17.28 25.76
CA ASN A 116 22.50 -17.39 24.54
C ASN A 116 22.50 -16.04 23.79
N GLY A 117 22.27 -16.08 22.48
CA GLY A 117 22.14 -14.88 21.68
C GLY A 117 22.52 -15.08 20.21
N PRO A 118 22.25 -14.10 19.34
CA PRO A 118 22.69 -14.08 17.96
C PRO A 118 24.15 -13.65 17.80
N ALA A 119 24.63 -13.64 16.55
CA ALA A 119 25.89 -13.01 16.19
C ALA A 119 25.98 -11.57 16.72
N GLY A 120 27.16 -11.16 17.19
CA GLY A 120 27.40 -9.84 17.77
C GLY A 120 26.97 -9.68 19.22
N THR A 121 26.35 -10.69 19.85
CA THR A 121 26.09 -10.67 21.29
C THR A 121 27.42 -10.59 22.04
N ASN A 122 27.57 -9.60 22.93
CA ASN A 122 28.74 -9.50 23.84
C ASN A 122 28.51 -10.41 25.04
N ILE A 123 29.38 -11.37 25.21
CA ILE A 123 29.43 -12.21 26.43
C ILE A 123 30.52 -11.70 27.35
N SER A 124 30.22 -11.62 28.66
CA SER A 124 31.19 -11.35 29.70
C SER A 124 31.60 -12.68 30.36
N ILE A 125 32.87 -12.99 30.28
CA ILE A 125 33.49 -14.20 30.86
C ILE A 125 34.19 -13.77 32.14
N TYR A 126 33.75 -14.29 33.26
CA TYR A 126 34.32 -14.02 34.58
C TYR A 126 35.19 -15.19 35.01
N GLY A 127 36.37 -14.91 35.57
CA GLY A 127 37.32 -15.91 35.97
C GLY A 127 38.58 -15.32 36.54
N ALA A 128 39.71 -15.90 36.25
CA ALA A 128 41.02 -15.39 36.62
C ALA A 128 42.10 -15.79 35.60
N GLY A 129 43.15 -15.00 35.50
CA GLY A 129 44.29 -15.27 34.67
C GLY A 129 44.07 -14.96 33.17
N PHE A 130 43.20 -14.03 32.83
CA PHE A 130 42.92 -13.66 31.45
C PHE A 130 43.92 -12.66 30.85
N SER A 131 44.63 -11.90 31.68
CA SER A 131 45.67 -10.97 31.20
C SER A 131 47.04 -11.66 31.08
N SER A 132 47.68 -11.50 29.94
CA SER A 132 49.07 -11.90 29.69
C SER A 132 49.80 -10.75 28.99
N LEU A 133 51.13 -10.64 29.27
CA LEU A 133 51.99 -9.67 28.59
C LEU A 133 52.57 -10.21 27.27
N GLU A 134 52.51 -11.54 27.07
CA GLU A 134 53.13 -12.16 25.89
C GLU A 134 52.15 -12.37 24.73
N THR A 135 50.95 -12.87 25.02
CA THR A 135 49.92 -13.09 23.97
C THR A 135 48.53 -12.66 24.45
N PRO A 136 47.77 -11.94 23.64
CA PRO A 136 46.39 -11.59 23.99
C PRO A 136 45.54 -12.85 24.18
N ALA A 137 44.66 -12.86 25.20
CA ALA A 137 43.68 -13.93 25.37
C ALA A 137 42.78 -14.05 24.13
N THR A 138 42.56 -15.28 23.69
CA THR A 138 41.67 -15.62 22.60
C THR A 138 40.44 -16.35 23.12
N VAL A 139 39.31 -16.14 22.45
CA VAL A 139 38.05 -16.81 22.76
C VAL A 139 37.51 -17.50 21.51
N THR A 140 37.08 -18.74 21.68
CA THR A 140 36.34 -19.43 20.61
C THR A 140 34.98 -19.86 21.11
N ILE A 141 34.00 -19.85 20.20
CA ILE A 141 32.66 -20.36 20.43
C ILE A 141 32.41 -21.48 19.42
N ASN A 142 32.17 -22.68 19.92
CA ASN A 142 32.03 -23.87 19.05
C ASN A 142 33.20 -23.98 18.05
N GLY A 143 34.43 -23.69 18.52
CA GLY A 143 35.67 -23.70 17.71
C GLY A 143 35.86 -22.49 16.79
N LYS A 144 34.91 -21.57 16.67
CA LYS A 144 35.06 -20.33 15.88
C LYS A 144 35.58 -19.17 16.70
N ALA A 145 36.57 -18.45 16.20
CA ALA A 145 37.19 -17.32 16.88
C ALA A 145 36.20 -16.18 17.10
N ALA A 146 36.06 -15.72 18.33
CA ALA A 146 35.28 -14.57 18.73
C ALA A 146 36.18 -13.32 18.79
N VAL A 147 35.61 -12.15 18.52
CA VAL A 147 36.30 -10.86 18.64
C VAL A 147 36.32 -10.48 20.14
N VAL A 148 37.50 -10.45 20.73
CA VAL A 148 37.67 -9.98 22.10
C VAL A 148 37.67 -8.45 22.10
N THR A 149 36.72 -7.83 22.81
CA THR A 149 36.52 -6.37 22.86
C THR A 149 37.12 -5.72 24.11
N SER A 150 37.32 -6.51 25.20
CA SER A 150 37.94 -6.04 26.42
C SER A 150 38.57 -7.20 27.19
N ILE A 151 39.75 -6.94 27.77
CA ILE A 151 40.48 -7.91 28.61
C ILE A 151 40.87 -7.21 29.91
N ALA A 152 40.44 -7.77 31.01
CA ALA A 152 40.99 -7.53 32.33
C ALA A 152 41.26 -8.92 32.96
N ASP A 153 42.10 -8.98 33.96
CA ASP A 153 42.55 -10.26 34.52
C ASP A 153 41.42 -11.19 35.04
N THR A 154 40.30 -10.57 35.48
CA THR A 154 39.15 -11.29 36.02
C THR A 154 37.91 -11.23 35.16
N VAL A 155 37.91 -10.42 34.10
CA VAL A 155 36.77 -10.27 33.16
C VAL A 155 37.27 -10.10 31.76
N LEU A 156 36.72 -10.90 30.83
CA LEU A 156 36.98 -10.84 29.43
C LEU A 156 35.63 -10.67 28.68
N VAL A 157 35.56 -9.74 27.76
CA VAL A 157 34.37 -9.53 26.93
C VAL A 157 34.67 -9.91 25.49
N ALA A 158 33.82 -10.78 24.93
CA ALA A 158 33.95 -11.22 23.54
C ALA A 158 32.61 -11.18 22.81
N ALA A 159 32.64 -10.78 21.53
CA ALA A 159 31.49 -10.78 20.66
C ALA A 159 31.33 -12.13 19.95
N ILE A 160 30.13 -12.69 19.97
CA ILE A 160 29.82 -13.97 19.32
C ILE A 160 29.97 -13.82 17.79
N PRO A 161 30.78 -14.70 17.15
CA PRO A 161 31.02 -14.61 15.72
C PRO A 161 29.79 -15.03 14.90
N ALA A 162 29.71 -14.54 13.66
CA ALA A 162 28.68 -14.97 12.73
C ALA A 162 28.79 -16.48 12.46
N ASN A 163 27.65 -17.16 12.39
CA ASN A 163 27.55 -18.61 12.17
C ASN A 163 28.39 -19.46 13.16
N ALA A 164 28.52 -19.02 14.40
CA ALA A 164 29.21 -19.75 15.42
C ALA A 164 28.62 -21.15 15.64
N GLY A 165 27.30 -21.24 15.59
CA GLY A 165 26.56 -22.41 16.03
C GLY A 165 26.57 -22.54 17.56
N THR A 166 25.76 -23.44 18.10
CA THR A 166 25.70 -23.76 19.51
C THR A 166 26.90 -24.66 19.91
N GLY A 167 27.62 -24.31 20.96
CA GLY A 167 28.74 -25.10 21.42
C GLY A 167 29.54 -24.45 22.54
N LYS A 168 30.65 -25.09 22.91
CA LYS A 168 31.48 -24.67 24.03
C LYS A 168 32.16 -23.33 23.80
N ILE A 169 32.27 -22.59 24.91
CA ILE A 169 33.11 -21.40 25.03
C ILE A 169 34.46 -21.85 25.50
N VAL A 170 35.51 -21.48 24.80
CA VAL A 170 36.90 -21.81 25.21
C VAL A 170 37.72 -20.52 25.22
N VAL A 171 38.43 -20.30 26.32
CA VAL A 171 39.40 -19.20 26.45
C VAL A 171 40.80 -19.80 26.43
N THR A 172 41.68 -19.21 25.63
CA THR A 172 43.08 -19.60 25.54
C THR A 172 43.98 -18.42 25.90
N VAL A 173 44.89 -18.60 26.83
CA VAL A 173 45.90 -17.62 27.26
C VAL A 173 47.26 -18.32 27.33
N ASP A 174 48.27 -17.83 26.66
CA ASP A 174 49.63 -18.40 26.61
C ASP A 174 49.64 -19.92 26.37
N GLY A 175 48.84 -20.38 25.40
CA GLY A 175 48.72 -21.80 25.04
C GLY A 175 47.91 -22.66 26.01
N LYS A 176 47.51 -22.15 27.18
CA LYS A 176 46.65 -22.84 28.14
C LYS A 176 45.20 -22.58 27.83
N MET A 177 44.35 -23.62 27.86
CA MET A 177 42.92 -23.54 27.55
C MET A 177 42.06 -23.80 28.78
N VAL A 178 40.96 -23.08 28.90
CA VAL A 178 39.88 -23.38 29.83
C VAL A 178 38.55 -23.46 29.06
N GLU A 179 37.87 -24.57 29.24
CA GLU A 179 36.54 -24.81 28.66
C GLU A 179 35.47 -24.31 29.63
N GLY A 180 34.50 -23.59 29.06
CA GLY A 180 33.33 -23.09 29.74
C GLY A 180 32.04 -23.80 29.34
N PRO A 181 30.92 -23.21 29.72
CA PRO A 181 29.61 -23.72 29.35
C PRO A 181 29.36 -23.63 27.82
N ASN A 182 28.33 -24.33 27.36
CA ASN A 182 27.84 -24.16 26.00
C ASN A 182 27.12 -22.81 25.85
N PHE A 183 27.38 -22.14 24.74
CA PHE A 183 26.61 -20.99 24.28
C PHE A 183 25.54 -21.46 23.32
N THR A 184 24.28 -21.07 23.52
CA THR A 184 23.18 -21.37 22.61
C THR A 184 23.08 -20.28 21.53
N TYR A 185 23.47 -20.62 20.32
CA TYR A 185 23.47 -19.69 19.21
C TYR A 185 22.06 -19.54 18.62
N GLN A 186 21.54 -18.31 18.62
CA GLN A 186 20.21 -17.98 18.14
C GLN A 186 20.27 -17.42 16.73
N GLN A 187 19.48 -17.99 15.84
CA GLN A 187 19.35 -17.53 14.46
C GLN A 187 17.95 -17.82 13.91
N ILE A 188 17.37 -16.88 13.20
CA ILE A 188 16.20 -17.08 12.34
C ILE A 188 16.72 -17.34 10.93
N ASN A 189 16.47 -18.54 10.39
CA ASN A 189 16.90 -18.94 9.05
C ASN A 189 15.88 -18.57 7.97
N SER A 190 14.59 -18.80 8.24
CA SER A 190 13.51 -18.52 7.31
C SER A 190 12.19 -18.32 8.04
N MET A 191 11.26 -17.68 7.33
CA MET A 191 9.88 -17.53 7.77
C MET A 191 8.94 -17.74 6.57
N LYS A 192 7.79 -18.38 6.81
CA LYS A 192 6.78 -18.62 5.77
C LYS A 192 5.36 -18.59 6.36
N PRO A 193 4.43 -17.82 5.76
CA PRO A 193 4.61 -16.84 4.68
C PRO A 193 5.30 -15.55 5.15
N LEU A 194 5.83 -14.76 4.20
CA LEU A 194 6.43 -13.43 4.46
C LEU A 194 5.43 -12.29 4.34
N LYS A 195 4.19 -12.58 4.00
CA LYS A 195 3.09 -11.62 3.87
C LYS A 195 1.78 -12.23 4.36
N GLY A 196 0.90 -11.37 4.84
CA GLY A 196 -0.40 -11.78 5.38
C GLY A 196 -1.03 -10.64 6.19
N GLY A 197 -2.06 -10.94 6.95
CA GLY A 197 -2.73 -10.00 7.86
C GLY A 197 -2.84 -10.55 9.27
N ALA A 198 -3.60 -9.87 10.11
CA ALA A 198 -3.89 -10.34 11.46
C ALA A 198 -4.45 -11.77 11.42
N GLY A 199 -3.97 -12.61 12.32
CA GLY A 199 -4.38 -14.01 12.40
C GLY A 199 -3.64 -14.96 11.46
N THR A 200 -2.84 -14.50 10.50
CA THR A 200 -1.99 -15.35 9.66
C THR A 200 -1.04 -16.17 10.54
N GLU A 201 -0.95 -17.45 10.29
CA GLU A 201 0.02 -18.34 10.94
C GLU A 201 1.34 -18.32 10.17
N VAL A 202 2.42 -17.99 10.87
CA VAL A 202 3.77 -17.89 10.30
C VAL A 202 4.65 -18.94 10.96
N MET A 203 5.26 -19.81 10.16
CA MET A 203 6.29 -20.74 10.59
C MET A 203 7.64 -20.04 10.54
N ILE A 204 8.30 -19.94 11.68
CA ILE A 204 9.66 -19.42 11.82
C ILE A 204 10.60 -20.60 12.05
N SER A 205 11.58 -20.78 11.17
CA SER A 205 12.59 -21.82 11.28
C SER A 205 13.95 -21.22 11.63
N GLY A 206 14.71 -21.89 12.52
CA GLY A 206 15.97 -21.36 13.00
C GLY A 206 16.69 -22.30 13.94
N THR A 207 17.48 -21.72 14.85
CA THR A 207 18.23 -22.45 15.87
C THR A 207 18.21 -21.72 17.22
N GLY A 208 18.35 -22.48 18.30
CA GLY A 208 18.46 -21.93 19.65
C GLY A 208 17.15 -21.42 20.22
N PHE A 209 16.01 -21.92 19.75
CA PHE A 209 14.70 -21.57 20.28
C PHE A 209 14.40 -22.37 21.55
N GLU A 210 13.59 -21.80 22.44
CA GLU A 210 13.07 -22.49 23.61
C GLU A 210 11.90 -23.39 23.24
N THR A 211 11.75 -24.53 23.93
CA THR A 211 10.68 -25.51 23.70
C THR A 211 9.34 -25.12 24.32
N THR A 212 9.34 -24.08 25.16
CA THR A 212 8.11 -23.55 25.78
C THR A 212 7.66 -22.27 25.09
N ASN A 213 6.36 -22.08 24.96
CA ASN A 213 5.81 -20.86 24.35
C ASN A 213 6.22 -19.60 25.15
N THR A 214 6.31 -19.69 26.47
CA THR A 214 6.67 -18.57 27.36
C THR A 214 8.18 -18.23 27.36
N GLY A 215 9.04 -19.18 26.93
CA GLY A 215 10.48 -18.96 26.80
C GLY A 215 10.86 -18.11 25.60
N ASN A 216 9.95 -17.98 24.62
CA ASN A 216 10.14 -17.21 23.40
C ASN A 216 9.22 -15.99 23.40
N THR A 217 9.70 -14.86 22.93
CA THR A 217 8.86 -13.68 22.63
C THR A 217 9.09 -13.29 21.19
N VAL A 218 8.05 -13.46 20.34
CA VAL A 218 8.10 -13.06 18.93
C VAL A 218 7.34 -11.76 18.75
N THR A 219 7.91 -10.84 18.00
CA THR A 219 7.26 -9.59 17.65
C THR A 219 7.27 -9.36 16.14
N PHE A 220 6.16 -8.82 15.61
CA PHE A 220 6.05 -8.29 14.24
C PHE A 220 6.06 -6.77 14.32
N ASN A 221 7.09 -6.15 13.78
CA ASN A 221 7.31 -4.70 13.86
C ASN A 221 7.10 -4.15 15.29
N GLY A 222 7.65 -4.85 16.29
CA GLY A 222 7.56 -4.50 17.71
C GLY A 222 6.28 -4.96 18.42
N LYS A 223 5.24 -5.44 17.72
CA LYS A 223 4.00 -5.91 18.32
C LYS A 223 4.07 -7.41 18.63
N ALA A 224 3.74 -7.80 19.87
CA ALA A 224 3.87 -9.19 20.32
C ALA A 224 2.89 -10.13 19.60
N ALA A 225 3.40 -11.26 19.13
CA ALA A 225 2.66 -12.34 18.50
C ALA A 225 2.26 -13.42 19.49
N THR A 226 1.19 -14.13 19.21
CA THR A 226 0.84 -15.35 19.95
C THR A 226 1.64 -16.53 19.40
N ILE A 227 2.36 -17.25 20.25
CA ILE A 227 3.07 -18.48 19.90
C ILE A 227 2.09 -19.64 20.05
N ILE A 228 1.86 -20.36 18.95
CA ILE A 228 0.97 -21.54 18.90
C ILE A 228 1.74 -22.78 19.35
N SER A 229 2.94 -22.95 18.82
CA SER A 229 3.82 -24.08 19.18
C SER A 229 5.30 -23.68 19.12
N ALA A 230 6.12 -24.30 19.96
CA ALA A 230 7.56 -24.04 20.07
C ALA A 230 8.34 -25.34 20.10
N GLN A 231 9.40 -25.39 19.27
CA GLN A 231 10.42 -26.41 19.20
C GLN A 231 11.79 -25.76 19.08
N THR A 232 12.87 -26.48 19.34
CA THR A 232 14.25 -25.94 19.31
C THR A 232 14.67 -25.33 17.98
N THR A 233 13.97 -25.67 16.89
CA THR A 233 14.27 -25.24 15.51
C THR A 233 13.10 -24.61 14.79
N GLN A 234 11.89 -24.62 15.36
CA GLN A 234 10.68 -24.11 14.73
C GLN A 234 9.75 -23.46 15.75
N LEU A 235 9.19 -22.30 15.39
CA LEU A 235 8.09 -21.66 16.08
C LEU A 235 6.93 -21.45 15.10
N LEU A 236 5.71 -21.84 15.48
CA LEU A 236 4.50 -21.45 14.80
C LEU A 236 3.86 -20.30 15.57
N VAL A 237 3.70 -19.16 14.92
CA VAL A 237 3.20 -17.94 15.55
C VAL A 237 2.05 -17.33 14.78
N LYS A 238 1.16 -16.65 15.45
CA LYS A 238 0.03 -15.94 14.87
C LYS A 238 0.32 -14.43 14.83
N VAL A 239 0.17 -13.84 13.64
CA VAL A 239 0.36 -12.40 13.43
C VAL A 239 -0.67 -11.62 14.26
N PRO A 240 -0.23 -10.61 15.06
CA PRO A 240 -1.13 -9.87 15.94
C PRO A 240 -2.02 -8.89 15.20
N GLU A 241 -3.11 -8.48 15.82
CA GLU A 241 -4.03 -7.47 15.31
C GLU A 241 -3.39 -6.07 15.25
N GLY A 242 -3.74 -5.28 14.22
CA GLY A 242 -3.27 -3.89 14.07
C GLY A 242 -1.75 -3.76 13.93
N VAL A 243 -1.07 -4.80 13.44
CA VAL A 243 0.35 -4.76 13.08
C VAL A 243 0.54 -4.00 11.77
N SER A 244 1.69 -3.34 11.61
CA SER A 244 2.15 -2.78 10.34
C SER A 244 3.32 -3.60 9.78
N SER A 245 3.60 -3.47 8.49
CA SER A 245 4.75 -4.10 7.85
C SER A 245 6.05 -3.72 8.54
N GLY A 246 6.94 -4.69 8.73
CA GLY A 246 8.20 -4.47 9.41
C GLY A 246 8.93 -5.75 9.80
N PRO A 247 10.08 -5.64 10.49
CA PRO A 247 10.89 -6.78 10.85
C PRO A 247 10.21 -7.66 11.89
N VAL A 248 10.39 -8.98 11.74
CA VAL A 248 10.04 -9.95 12.78
C VAL A 248 11.26 -10.15 13.68
N ALA A 249 11.07 -10.14 14.98
CA ALA A 249 12.13 -10.37 15.93
C ALA A 249 11.73 -11.41 16.98
N LEU A 250 12.71 -12.20 17.39
CA LEU A 250 12.61 -13.19 18.45
C LEU A 250 13.49 -12.73 19.62
N THR A 251 12.94 -12.74 20.82
CA THR A 251 13.69 -12.47 22.06
C THR A 251 13.61 -13.68 22.97
N ILE A 252 14.78 -14.16 23.45
CA ILE A 252 14.93 -15.26 24.40
C ILE A 252 15.93 -14.82 25.47
N ASN A 253 15.54 -14.90 26.74
CA ASN A 253 16.37 -14.49 27.88
C ASN A 253 16.99 -13.08 27.71
N GLY A 254 16.20 -12.14 27.14
CA GLY A 254 16.62 -10.76 26.87
C GLY A 254 17.49 -10.58 25.62
N GLN A 255 17.89 -11.63 24.91
CA GLN A 255 18.67 -11.56 23.68
C GLN A 255 17.76 -11.53 22.46
N LYS A 256 17.88 -10.46 21.65
CA LYS A 256 17.04 -10.20 20.48
C LYS A 256 17.72 -10.65 19.19
N THR A 257 17.03 -11.50 18.43
CA THR A 257 17.40 -11.90 17.08
C THR A 257 16.41 -11.30 16.08
N VAL A 258 16.91 -10.59 15.08
CA VAL A 258 16.07 -9.98 14.03
C VAL A 258 16.03 -10.90 12.83
N GLY A 259 14.81 -11.20 12.36
CA GLY A 259 14.53 -11.99 11.17
C GLY A 259 14.19 -11.11 9.97
N GLN A 260 13.51 -11.72 9.00
CA GLN A 260 13.09 -11.08 7.77
C GLN A 260 11.95 -10.08 7.99
N GLN A 261 11.71 -9.24 6.98
CA GLN A 261 10.55 -8.35 6.95
C GLN A 261 9.28 -9.17 6.71
N PHE A 262 8.23 -8.84 7.44
CA PHE A 262 6.87 -9.32 7.17
C PHE A 262 6.05 -8.19 6.56
N THR A 263 5.40 -8.45 5.43
CA THR A 263 4.55 -7.46 4.74
C THR A 263 3.09 -7.69 5.12
N VAL A 264 2.47 -6.68 5.72
CA VAL A 264 1.02 -6.72 5.99
C VAL A 264 0.28 -6.41 4.69
N VAL A 265 -0.57 -7.34 4.28
CA VAL A 265 -1.43 -7.21 3.10
C VAL A 265 -2.90 -7.27 3.52
N PRO A 266 -3.80 -6.59 2.81
CA PRO A 266 -5.23 -6.64 3.09
C PRO A 266 -5.78 -8.05 2.85
N LYS A 267 -6.92 -8.34 3.48
CA LYS A 267 -7.67 -9.58 3.32
C LYS A 267 -8.12 -9.76 1.86
N PRO A 268 -8.15 -10.98 1.30
CA PRO A 268 -8.68 -11.19 -0.04
C PRO A 268 -10.15 -10.73 -0.10
N LEU A 269 -10.54 -10.12 -1.21
CA LEU A 269 -11.90 -9.69 -1.49
C LEU A 269 -12.43 -10.48 -2.68
N ILE A 270 -13.60 -11.11 -2.53
CA ILE A 270 -14.29 -11.82 -3.59
C ILE A 270 -15.39 -10.90 -4.12
N ASN A 271 -15.28 -10.49 -5.38
CA ASN A 271 -16.26 -9.62 -6.04
C ASN A 271 -17.28 -10.42 -6.86
N VAL A 272 -16.80 -11.38 -7.66
CA VAL A 272 -17.64 -12.19 -8.55
C VAL A 272 -17.12 -13.63 -8.58
N VAL A 273 -18.05 -14.55 -8.60
CA VAL A 273 -17.77 -16.00 -8.80
C VAL A 273 -18.69 -16.52 -9.88
N ALA A 274 -18.14 -17.14 -10.91
CA ALA A 274 -18.92 -17.74 -11.99
C ALA A 274 -18.22 -18.99 -12.59
N PRO A 275 -18.98 -20.05 -12.86
CA PRO A 275 -20.39 -20.28 -12.54
C PRO A 275 -20.61 -20.57 -11.05
N LEU A 276 -21.87 -20.40 -10.58
CA LEU A 276 -22.29 -20.77 -9.22
C LEU A 276 -22.82 -22.22 -9.12
N SER A 277 -22.87 -22.90 -10.25
CA SER A 277 -23.22 -24.33 -10.30
C SER A 277 -22.60 -24.98 -11.52
N GLY A 278 -22.46 -26.32 -11.45
CA GLY A 278 -21.90 -27.14 -12.52
C GLY A 278 -21.46 -28.50 -12.00
N PRO A 279 -21.14 -29.46 -12.90
CA PRO A 279 -20.62 -30.77 -12.49
C PRO A 279 -19.19 -30.68 -11.95
N ALA A 280 -18.70 -31.80 -11.41
CA ALA A 280 -17.29 -31.98 -11.09
C ALA A 280 -16.38 -31.58 -12.28
N SER A 281 -15.20 -31.03 -12.00
CA SER A 281 -14.23 -30.47 -12.98
C SER A 281 -14.68 -29.19 -13.70
N THR A 282 -15.85 -28.64 -13.39
CA THR A 282 -16.22 -27.28 -13.85
C THR A 282 -15.14 -26.28 -13.43
N THR A 283 -14.71 -25.44 -14.38
CA THR A 283 -13.81 -24.33 -14.04
C THR A 283 -14.63 -23.17 -13.53
N ILE A 284 -14.36 -22.75 -12.28
CA ILE A 284 -14.92 -21.57 -11.64
C ILE A 284 -13.88 -20.46 -11.74
N ASP A 285 -14.31 -19.30 -12.21
CA ASP A 285 -13.52 -18.07 -12.20
C ASP A 285 -13.98 -17.19 -11.02
N ILE A 286 -13.03 -16.79 -10.19
CA ILE A 286 -13.22 -15.94 -9.01
C ILE A 286 -12.50 -14.63 -9.29
N ALA A 287 -13.26 -13.57 -9.50
CA ALA A 287 -12.72 -12.22 -9.64
C ALA A 287 -12.79 -11.49 -8.31
N GLY A 288 -11.74 -10.72 -8.01
CA GLY A 288 -11.63 -10.04 -6.72
C GLY A 288 -10.38 -9.17 -6.62
N ASP A 289 -9.96 -8.93 -5.39
CA ASP A 289 -8.78 -8.14 -5.08
C ASP A 289 -7.96 -8.81 -3.98
N ASN A 290 -6.68 -8.44 -3.90
CA ASN A 290 -5.72 -8.91 -2.89
C ASN A 290 -5.46 -10.42 -2.94
N PHE A 291 -5.55 -11.02 -4.11
CA PHE A 291 -5.13 -12.41 -4.32
C PHE A 291 -3.60 -12.49 -4.49
N SER A 292 -3.04 -13.70 -4.45
CA SER A 292 -1.61 -13.93 -4.70
C SER A 292 -1.38 -14.48 -6.10
N THR A 293 -0.24 -14.11 -6.70
CA THR A 293 0.25 -14.70 -7.95
C THR A 293 0.91 -16.08 -7.76
N PHE A 294 1.10 -16.51 -6.50
CA PHE A 294 1.73 -17.77 -6.15
C PHE A 294 0.68 -18.81 -5.71
N ASN A 295 0.64 -19.96 -6.39
CA ASN A 295 -0.35 -21.00 -6.13
C ASN A 295 -0.26 -21.57 -4.70
N ASP A 296 0.93 -21.63 -4.12
CA ASP A 296 1.16 -22.17 -2.76
C ASP A 296 0.71 -21.20 -1.64
N GLU A 297 0.42 -19.95 -1.98
CA GLU A 297 -0.15 -18.96 -1.06
C GLU A 297 -1.70 -18.93 -1.10
N VAL A 298 -2.33 -19.66 -2.04
CA VAL A 298 -3.78 -19.64 -2.29
C VAL A 298 -4.38 -21.03 -2.05
N ILE A 299 -5.45 -21.07 -1.26
CA ILE A 299 -6.28 -22.25 -1.07
C ILE A 299 -7.72 -21.85 -1.36
N VAL A 300 -8.39 -22.62 -2.22
CA VAL A 300 -9.83 -22.48 -2.44
C VAL A 300 -10.50 -23.77 -2.03
N THR A 301 -11.55 -23.65 -1.22
CA THR A 301 -12.38 -24.79 -0.86
C THR A 301 -13.83 -24.58 -1.28
N ILE A 302 -14.51 -25.65 -1.64
CA ILE A 302 -15.93 -25.69 -1.94
C ILE A 302 -16.55 -26.72 -1.00
N ASN A 303 -17.48 -26.29 -0.16
CA ASN A 303 -18.08 -27.15 0.88
C ASN A 303 -17.01 -27.86 1.73
N GLY A 304 -15.91 -27.18 2.04
CA GLY A 304 -14.77 -27.70 2.78
C GLY A 304 -13.81 -28.59 1.96
N GLN A 305 -14.14 -28.97 0.74
CA GLN A 305 -13.24 -29.74 -0.13
C GLN A 305 -12.33 -28.82 -0.94
N GLN A 306 -11.03 -29.11 -0.97
CA GLN A 306 -10.05 -28.30 -1.66
C GLN A 306 -10.18 -28.42 -3.19
N ALA A 307 -10.33 -27.29 -3.85
CA ALA A 307 -10.36 -27.17 -5.30
C ALA A 307 -8.93 -27.09 -5.88
N THR A 308 -8.76 -27.60 -7.10
CA THR A 308 -7.49 -27.51 -7.81
C THR A 308 -7.34 -26.12 -8.43
N ILE A 309 -6.29 -25.37 -8.06
CA ILE A 309 -5.95 -24.08 -8.68
C ILE A 309 -5.50 -24.34 -10.13
N VAL A 310 -6.12 -23.65 -11.08
CA VAL A 310 -5.73 -23.64 -12.51
C VAL A 310 -4.80 -22.46 -12.79
N THR A 311 -5.22 -21.27 -12.38
CA THR A 311 -4.44 -20.03 -12.49
C THR A 311 -4.74 -19.10 -11.32
N THR A 312 -3.77 -18.26 -10.95
CA THR A 312 -3.98 -17.19 -9.99
C THR A 312 -3.22 -15.94 -10.41
N THR A 313 -3.85 -14.79 -10.21
CA THR A 313 -3.32 -13.43 -10.38
C THR A 313 -3.75 -12.59 -9.18
N GLU A 314 -3.31 -11.35 -9.06
CA GLU A 314 -3.75 -10.47 -7.97
C GLU A 314 -5.27 -10.17 -7.96
N LYS A 315 -5.94 -10.36 -9.11
CA LYS A 315 -7.37 -10.02 -9.30
C LYS A 315 -8.25 -11.18 -9.73
N GLN A 316 -7.69 -12.34 -10.04
CA GLN A 316 -8.46 -13.49 -10.53
C GLN A 316 -7.83 -14.81 -10.08
N ILE A 317 -8.67 -15.74 -9.63
CA ILE A 317 -8.33 -17.12 -9.37
C ILE A 317 -9.27 -18.00 -10.20
N SER A 318 -8.71 -18.98 -10.93
CA SER A 318 -9.50 -20.01 -11.62
C SER A 318 -9.24 -21.37 -10.97
N VAL A 319 -10.30 -22.08 -10.61
CA VAL A 319 -10.22 -23.39 -9.94
C VAL A 319 -11.12 -24.42 -10.60
N LYS A 320 -10.78 -25.69 -10.44
CA LYS A 320 -11.67 -26.82 -10.82
C LYS A 320 -12.43 -27.34 -9.59
N VAL A 321 -13.72 -27.52 -9.77
CA VAL A 321 -14.61 -28.14 -8.76
C VAL A 321 -14.13 -29.54 -8.45
N PRO A 322 -13.86 -29.90 -7.18
CA PRO A 322 -13.51 -31.27 -6.81
C PRO A 322 -14.71 -32.21 -6.96
N ALA A 323 -14.44 -33.45 -7.24
CA ALA A 323 -15.51 -34.47 -7.34
C ALA A 323 -16.16 -34.71 -5.97
N GLY A 324 -17.50 -34.70 -5.95
CA GLY A 324 -18.25 -34.91 -4.71
C GLY A 324 -18.23 -33.71 -3.75
N ALA A 325 -17.92 -32.51 -4.22
CA ALA A 325 -18.00 -31.30 -3.42
C ALA A 325 -19.42 -31.04 -2.90
N GLY A 326 -20.43 -31.44 -3.67
CA GLY A 326 -21.83 -31.23 -3.33
C GLY A 326 -22.21 -29.76 -3.35
N THR A 327 -23.17 -29.39 -2.51
CA THR A 327 -23.61 -28.00 -2.38
C THR A 327 -23.03 -27.40 -1.11
N GLY A 328 -22.29 -26.31 -1.23
CA GLY A 328 -21.73 -25.63 -0.08
C GLY A 328 -20.95 -24.36 -0.42
N LYS A 329 -20.47 -23.72 0.62
CA LYS A 329 -19.81 -22.43 0.56
C LYS A 329 -18.44 -22.52 -0.13
N LEU A 330 -18.14 -21.57 -1.00
CA LEU A 330 -16.81 -21.35 -1.53
C LEU A 330 -16.04 -20.47 -0.56
N VAL A 331 -14.81 -20.84 -0.21
CA VAL A 331 -13.93 -20.06 0.65
C VAL A 331 -12.58 -19.90 -0.04
N VAL A 332 -12.11 -18.67 -0.09
CA VAL A 332 -10.77 -18.34 -0.60
C VAL A 332 -9.88 -17.98 0.60
N THR A 333 -8.75 -18.64 0.70
CA THR A 333 -7.70 -18.34 1.68
C THR A 333 -6.45 -17.89 0.94
N VAL A 334 -5.95 -16.71 1.28
CA VAL A 334 -4.69 -16.18 0.73
C VAL A 334 -3.79 -15.78 1.89
N ASN A 335 -2.58 -16.33 1.93
CA ASN A 335 -1.64 -16.07 3.03
C ASN A 335 -2.28 -16.23 4.41
N GLY A 336 -3.06 -17.29 4.61
CA GLY A 336 -3.75 -17.60 5.87
C GLY A 336 -4.96 -16.73 6.20
N GLN A 337 -5.30 -15.74 5.36
CA GLN A 337 -6.49 -14.91 5.54
C GLN A 337 -7.65 -15.43 4.69
N GLN A 338 -8.79 -15.69 5.32
CA GLN A 338 -9.96 -16.28 4.68
C GLN A 338 -11.00 -15.23 4.30
N SER A 339 -11.62 -15.41 3.14
CA SER A 339 -12.84 -14.73 2.72
C SER A 339 -13.87 -15.71 2.21
N ASP A 340 -15.10 -15.48 2.65
CA ASP A 340 -16.25 -16.29 2.29
C ASP A 340 -16.81 -15.82 0.95
N GLY A 341 -17.00 -16.75 0.03
CA GLY A 341 -17.70 -16.55 -1.24
C GLY A 341 -19.12 -17.08 -1.22
N PRO A 342 -19.79 -17.08 -2.37
CA PRO A 342 -21.15 -17.63 -2.52
C PRO A 342 -21.18 -19.14 -2.36
N VAL A 343 -22.40 -19.67 -2.24
CA VAL A 343 -22.65 -21.11 -2.29
C VAL A 343 -22.50 -21.59 -3.73
N PHE A 344 -21.72 -22.63 -3.94
CA PHE A 344 -21.65 -23.38 -5.18
C PHE A 344 -22.53 -24.64 -5.08
N LYS A 345 -23.22 -24.99 -6.19
CA LYS A 345 -24.07 -26.17 -6.27
C LYS A 345 -23.52 -27.14 -7.32
N GLU A 346 -23.05 -28.32 -6.90
CA GLU A 346 -22.61 -29.37 -7.82
C GLU A 346 -23.82 -30.01 -8.47
N GLN A 347 -24.01 -29.80 -9.78
CA GLN A 347 -25.11 -30.34 -10.59
C GLN A 347 -24.78 -30.23 -12.07
N ALA A 348 -25.60 -30.87 -12.95
CA ALA A 348 -25.35 -30.83 -14.38
C ALA A 348 -25.53 -29.43 -15.00
N LEU A 349 -26.47 -28.62 -14.48
CA LEU A 349 -26.80 -27.29 -15.00
C LEU A 349 -25.95 -26.20 -14.38
N GLY A 350 -25.37 -25.32 -15.20
CA GLY A 350 -24.62 -24.15 -14.76
C GLY A 350 -24.64 -23.00 -15.77
N VAL A 351 -24.59 -21.74 -15.28
CA VAL A 351 -24.50 -20.53 -16.13
C VAL A 351 -23.18 -19.85 -15.83
N LYS A 352 -22.35 -19.67 -16.87
CA LYS A 352 -20.99 -19.13 -16.72
C LYS A 352 -20.90 -17.64 -17.08
N GLN A 353 -21.49 -17.22 -18.20
CA GLN A 353 -21.25 -15.89 -18.77
C GLN A 353 -22.45 -15.36 -19.56
N LEU A 354 -22.62 -14.05 -19.56
CA LEU A 354 -23.56 -13.32 -20.42
C LEU A 354 -22.78 -12.45 -21.40
N ILE A 355 -23.19 -12.42 -22.68
CA ILE A 355 -22.57 -11.62 -23.73
C ILE A 355 -23.64 -10.95 -24.58
N PRO A 356 -23.89 -9.65 -24.46
CA PRO A 356 -23.37 -8.73 -23.44
C PRO A 356 -23.98 -9.02 -22.05
N ASP A 357 -23.30 -8.54 -20.99
CA ASP A 357 -23.78 -8.60 -19.59
C ASP A 357 -24.73 -7.44 -19.22
N ASN A 358 -25.02 -6.59 -20.18
CA ASN A 358 -25.87 -5.41 -20.00
C ASN A 358 -26.66 -5.13 -21.27
N GLY A 359 -27.75 -4.39 -21.12
CA GLY A 359 -28.60 -3.99 -22.26
C GLY A 359 -29.95 -3.44 -21.81
N LEU A 360 -30.73 -3.07 -22.79
CA LEU A 360 -32.12 -2.64 -22.65
C LEU A 360 -33.06 -3.69 -23.22
N ALA A 361 -34.37 -3.52 -23.05
CA ALA A 361 -35.37 -4.39 -23.65
C ALA A 361 -35.10 -4.59 -25.16
N GLY A 362 -35.24 -5.86 -25.64
CA GLY A 362 -34.95 -6.24 -27.01
C GLY A 362 -33.48 -6.59 -27.30
N THR A 363 -32.56 -6.36 -26.37
CA THR A 363 -31.14 -6.78 -26.53
C THR A 363 -31.08 -8.29 -26.66
N GLU A 364 -30.40 -8.81 -27.70
CA GLU A 364 -30.02 -10.23 -27.78
C GLU A 364 -28.80 -10.49 -26.87
N VAL A 365 -28.90 -11.49 -25.97
CA VAL A 365 -27.84 -11.90 -25.10
C VAL A 365 -27.52 -13.37 -25.33
N LEU A 366 -26.23 -13.67 -25.50
CA LEU A 366 -25.71 -15.03 -25.52
C LEU A 366 -25.37 -15.43 -24.10
N VAL A 367 -26.09 -16.40 -23.56
CA VAL A 367 -25.83 -17.05 -22.27
C VAL A 367 -24.93 -18.25 -22.51
N LYS A 368 -23.73 -18.27 -21.93
CA LYS A 368 -22.82 -19.41 -21.94
C LYS A 368 -22.90 -20.18 -20.64
N GLY A 369 -22.92 -21.52 -20.75
CA GLY A 369 -23.04 -22.38 -19.58
C GLY A 369 -22.85 -23.86 -19.92
N MET A 370 -23.59 -24.73 -19.24
CA MET A 370 -23.56 -26.17 -19.41
C MET A 370 -24.88 -26.77 -18.97
N GLY A 371 -25.21 -27.94 -19.57
CA GLY A 371 -26.39 -28.71 -19.20
C GLY A 371 -27.72 -28.07 -19.60
N PHE A 372 -27.71 -27.14 -20.55
CA PHE A 372 -28.94 -26.58 -21.12
C PHE A 372 -29.70 -27.61 -21.95
N ASN A 373 -31.01 -27.49 -22.01
CA ASN A 373 -31.79 -28.30 -22.93
C ASN A 373 -31.60 -27.77 -24.35
N THR A 374 -31.36 -28.67 -25.32
CA THR A 374 -31.17 -28.29 -26.73
C THR A 374 -32.46 -27.79 -27.39
N ASN A 375 -33.62 -28.10 -26.82
CA ASN A 375 -34.88 -27.48 -27.21
C ASN A 375 -35.02 -26.12 -26.46
N ALA A 376 -35.06 -25.02 -27.21
CA ALA A 376 -35.17 -23.68 -26.66
C ALA A 376 -36.35 -23.50 -25.70
N ALA A 377 -37.52 -24.03 -26.03
CA ALA A 377 -38.72 -23.93 -25.22
C ALA A 377 -38.67 -24.68 -23.87
N SER A 378 -37.71 -25.58 -23.71
CA SER A 378 -37.51 -26.37 -22.47
C SER A 378 -36.55 -25.69 -21.50
N ASN A 379 -36.04 -24.49 -21.83
CA ASN A 379 -35.27 -23.64 -20.93
C ASN A 379 -36.08 -22.41 -20.51
N ILE A 380 -36.34 -22.24 -19.25
CA ILE A 380 -36.96 -21.05 -18.72
C ILE A 380 -35.83 -20.14 -18.25
N VAL A 381 -35.74 -18.95 -18.83
CA VAL A 381 -34.72 -17.96 -18.45
C VAL A 381 -35.41 -16.74 -17.86
N THR A 382 -34.96 -16.30 -16.68
CA THR A 382 -35.43 -15.06 -16.06
C THR A 382 -34.29 -14.09 -15.82
N ILE A 383 -34.58 -12.78 -15.88
CA ILE A 383 -33.73 -11.72 -15.41
C ILE A 383 -34.50 -11.03 -14.28
N GLY A 384 -33.97 -11.12 -13.05
CA GLY A 384 -34.79 -10.81 -11.87
C GLY A 384 -36.06 -11.69 -11.83
N SER A 385 -37.24 -11.04 -11.87
CA SER A 385 -38.53 -11.75 -11.90
C SER A 385 -39.15 -11.89 -13.30
N LEU A 386 -38.53 -11.35 -14.36
CA LEU A 386 -39.10 -11.30 -15.71
C LEU A 386 -38.56 -12.39 -16.62
N ASN A 387 -39.44 -13.08 -17.31
CA ASN A 387 -39.08 -14.11 -18.30
C ASN A 387 -38.46 -13.46 -19.55
N ALA A 388 -37.27 -13.97 -19.93
CA ALA A 388 -36.64 -13.67 -21.21
C ALA A 388 -37.07 -14.71 -22.26
N THR A 389 -37.22 -14.28 -23.52
CA THR A 389 -37.55 -15.18 -24.62
C THR A 389 -36.29 -15.92 -25.08
N VAL A 390 -36.27 -17.24 -25.00
CA VAL A 390 -35.19 -18.04 -25.56
C VAL A 390 -35.42 -18.30 -27.05
N THR A 391 -34.50 -17.80 -27.89
CA THR A 391 -34.61 -17.89 -29.35
C THR A 391 -33.83 -19.07 -29.97
N ALA A 392 -32.76 -19.53 -29.29
CA ALA A 392 -31.96 -20.67 -29.69
C ALA A 392 -31.30 -21.33 -28.48
N ALA A 393 -31.03 -22.63 -28.55
CA ALA A 393 -30.38 -23.39 -27.48
C ALA A 393 -29.45 -24.44 -28.04
N THR A 394 -28.30 -24.62 -27.36
CA THR A 394 -27.43 -25.80 -27.41
C THR A 394 -27.25 -26.31 -25.98
N ASP A 395 -26.49 -27.37 -25.77
CA ASP A 395 -26.14 -27.86 -24.42
C ASP A 395 -25.27 -26.89 -23.60
N SER A 396 -24.62 -25.93 -24.28
CA SER A 396 -23.67 -24.98 -23.69
C SER A 396 -23.97 -23.49 -23.94
N THR A 397 -24.96 -23.18 -24.79
CA THR A 397 -25.37 -21.82 -25.08
C THR A 397 -26.87 -21.64 -25.20
N LEU A 398 -27.39 -20.49 -24.71
CA LEU A 398 -28.74 -20.00 -25.00
C LEU A 398 -28.64 -18.60 -25.63
N LYS A 399 -29.45 -18.35 -26.66
CA LYS A 399 -29.70 -16.98 -27.12
C LYS A 399 -31.03 -16.53 -26.55
N ILE A 400 -31.04 -15.37 -25.91
CA ILE A 400 -32.23 -14.81 -25.29
C ILE A 400 -32.44 -13.38 -25.71
N ILE A 401 -33.70 -12.95 -25.68
CA ILE A 401 -34.10 -11.53 -25.84
C ILE A 401 -34.50 -10.97 -24.49
N VAL A 402 -33.86 -9.86 -24.11
CA VAL A 402 -34.14 -9.14 -22.86
C VAL A 402 -35.60 -8.63 -22.85
N PRO A 403 -36.37 -8.94 -21.79
CA PRO A 403 -37.79 -8.57 -21.74
C PRO A 403 -38.03 -7.07 -21.53
N THR A 404 -39.20 -6.60 -21.91
CA THR A 404 -39.70 -5.24 -21.60
C THR A 404 -39.86 -5.10 -20.07
N GLY A 405 -39.50 -3.94 -19.52
CA GLY A 405 -39.59 -3.70 -18.09
C GLY A 405 -38.43 -4.27 -17.27
N VAL A 406 -37.41 -4.87 -17.91
CA VAL A 406 -36.24 -5.41 -17.20
C VAL A 406 -35.62 -4.36 -16.27
N SER A 407 -35.22 -4.83 -15.11
CA SER A 407 -34.32 -4.13 -14.17
C SER A 407 -33.00 -4.91 -14.04
N THR A 408 -31.97 -4.29 -13.49
CA THR A 408 -30.75 -4.98 -13.10
C THR A 408 -31.07 -6.11 -12.14
N GLY A 409 -30.54 -7.31 -12.41
CA GLY A 409 -30.79 -8.47 -11.58
C GLY A 409 -30.11 -9.74 -12.07
N LEU A 410 -30.09 -10.76 -11.20
CA LEU A 410 -29.48 -12.04 -11.53
C LEU A 410 -30.24 -12.75 -12.65
N LEU A 411 -29.51 -13.29 -13.62
CA LEU A 411 -30.08 -14.19 -14.60
C LEU A 411 -30.20 -15.60 -13.96
N LYS A 412 -31.35 -16.23 -14.17
CA LYS A 412 -31.55 -17.64 -13.76
C LYS A 412 -32.00 -18.45 -14.96
N VAL A 413 -31.55 -19.69 -15.03
CA VAL A 413 -31.97 -20.69 -16.01
C VAL A 413 -32.55 -21.86 -15.27
N THR A 414 -33.73 -22.31 -15.70
CA THR A 414 -34.34 -23.57 -15.25
C THR A 414 -34.44 -24.50 -16.45
N ALA A 415 -33.90 -25.71 -16.34
CA ALA A 415 -33.97 -26.76 -17.35
C ALA A 415 -34.43 -28.07 -16.67
N GLY A 416 -35.66 -28.50 -16.98
CA GLY A 416 -36.31 -29.64 -16.27
C GLY A 416 -36.52 -29.31 -14.77
N THR A 417 -35.93 -30.10 -13.89
CA THR A 417 -36.00 -29.93 -12.43
C THR A 417 -34.81 -29.16 -11.85
N LEU A 418 -33.83 -28.81 -12.69
CA LEU A 418 -32.61 -28.11 -12.25
C LEU A 418 -32.74 -26.60 -12.47
N ASP A 419 -32.21 -25.84 -11.53
CA ASP A 419 -32.10 -24.40 -11.60
C ASP A 419 -30.65 -23.95 -11.40
N ALA A 420 -30.19 -22.97 -12.17
CA ALA A 420 -28.87 -22.38 -12.08
C ALA A 420 -28.98 -20.87 -12.05
N THR A 421 -28.31 -20.26 -11.10
CA THR A 421 -28.14 -18.81 -11.02
C THR A 421 -26.86 -18.41 -11.76
N GLY A 422 -26.99 -17.49 -12.70
CA GLY A 422 -25.90 -16.92 -13.47
C GLY A 422 -25.47 -15.54 -12.96
N PRO A 423 -24.58 -14.88 -13.70
CA PRO A 423 -24.17 -13.51 -13.43
C PRO A 423 -25.34 -12.53 -13.46
N GLU A 424 -25.11 -11.37 -12.82
CA GLU A 424 -26.06 -10.27 -12.89
C GLU A 424 -26.11 -9.69 -14.31
N PHE A 425 -27.32 -9.49 -14.82
CA PHE A 425 -27.57 -8.69 -16.02
C PHE A 425 -27.89 -7.28 -15.61
N ARG A 426 -27.14 -6.31 -16.12
CA ARG A 426 -27.34 -4.89 -15.80
C ARG A 426 -28.26 -4.23 -16.82
N ARG A 427 -29.32 -3.59 -16.34
CA ARG A 427 -30.10 -2.71 -17.19
C ARG A 427 -29.29 -1.44 -17.46
N ALA A 428 -28.50 -1.46 -18.53
CA ALA A 428 -27.66 -0.35 -18.93
C ALA A 428 -27.64 -0.22 -20.44
N GLY A 429 -27.51 1.02 -20.92
CA GLY A 429 -27.50 1.27 -22.37
C GLY A 429 -27.76 2.72 -22.66
N VAL A 430 -27.89 3.02 -23.95
CA VAL A 430 -28.12 4.35 -24.48
C VAL A 430 -29.45 4.39 -25.23
N VAL A 431 -30.24 5.41 -24.92
CA VAL A 431 -31.51 5.72 -25.64
C VAL A 431 -31.54 7.17 -26.07
N THR A 432 -32.01 7.41 -27.24
CA THR A 432 -32.36 8.75 -27.72
C THR A 432 -33.69 9.19 -27.12
N ILE A 433 -33.70 10.34 -26.43
CA ILE A 433 -34.90 10.92 -25.84
C ILE A 433 -35.58 11.83 -26.84
N ALA A 434 -34.81 12.67 -27.53
CA ALA A 434 -35.33 13.59 -28.53
C ALA A 434 -34.27 13.97 -29.57
N GLY A 435 -34.72 14.33 -30.78
CA GLY A 435 -33.84 14.74 -31.87
C GLY A 435 -33.15 13.58 -32.57
N GLY A 436 -32.16 13.89 -33.38
CA GLY A 436 -31.39 12.96 -34.21
C GLY A 436 -30.97 13.61 -35.52
N PRO A 437 -30.03 13.04 -36.30
CA PRO A 437 -29.42 13.63 -37.47
C PRO A 437 -30.41 14.02 -38.59
N GLN A 438 -31.58 13.36 -38.64
CA GLN A 438 -32.61 13.56 -39.63
C GLN A 438 -33.82 14.38 -39.13
N LEU A 439 -33.77 14.80 -37.84
CA LEU A 439 -34.86 15.48 -37.17
C LEU A 439 -34.45 16.92 -36.81
N ASP A 440 -35.26 17.90 -37.22
CA ASP A 440 -35.01 19.32 -36.95
C ASP A 440 -35.60 19.78 -35.62
N VAL A 441 -35.42 18.95 -34.59
CA VAL A 441 -35.94 19.18 -33.23
C VAL A 441 -35.08 20.20 -32.49
N PHE A 442 -33.75 20.14 -32.68
CA PHE A 442 -32.78 21.07 -32.11
C PHE A 442 -31.99 21.76 -33.21
N ALA A 443 -31.74 23.05 -33.02
CA ALA A 443 -30.92 23.85 -33.94
C ALA A 443 -29.43 23.72 -33.64
N ASP A 444 -29.05 23.95 -32.38
CA ASP A 444 -27.67 23.89 -31.88
C ASP A 444 -27.68 23.60 -30.37
N PRO A 445 -27.89 22.32 -29.93
CA PRO A 445 -28.03 21.99 -28.54
C PRO A 445 -26.66 22.02 -27.82
N MET A 446 -26.56 22.77 -26.71
CA MET A 446 -25.31 23.06 -26.04
C MET A 446 -25.26 22.70 -24.56
N GLY A 447 -26.36 22.61 -23.86
CA GLY A 447 -26.39 22.28 -22.44
C GLY A 447 -27.67 21.55 -22.05
N VAL A 448 -27.62 20.77 -21.00
CA VAL A 448 -28.77 20.03 -20.48
C VAL A 448 -28.76 19.95 -18.96
N VAL A 449 -29.94 20.00 -18.35
CA VAL A 449 -30.20 19.67 -16.96
C VAL A 449 -31.53 18.92 -16.84
N ALA A 450 -31.72 18.24 -15.68
CA ALA A 450 -32.98 17.59 -15.32
C ALA A 450 -33.60 18.25 -14.08
N ASP A 451 -34.93 18.44 -14.10
CA ASP A 451 -35.67 18.89 -12.91
C ASP A 451 -36.01 17.72 -11.98
N SER A 452 -36.49 18.04 -10.78
CA SER A 452 -36.91 17.06 -9.76
C SER A 452 -38.09 16.17 -10.24
N LYS A 453 -38.81 16.60 -11.28
CA LYS A 453 -40.00 15.91 -11.84
C LYS A 453 -39.62 14.95 -12.97
N GLY A 454 -38.36 14.96 -13.44
CA GLY A 454 -37.88 14.11 -14.52
C GLY A 454 -38.07 14.70 -15.92
N ASN A 455 -38.33 16.01 -16.06
CA ASN A 455 -38.22 16.70 -17.33
C ASN A 455 -36.76 17.12 -17.57
N TYR A 456 -36.40 17.27 -18.83
CA TYR A 456 -35.08 17.72 -19.25
C TYR A 456 -35.18 19.10 -19.85
N PHE A 457 -34.20 19.96 -19.62
CA PHE A 457 -34.15 21.29 -20.21
C PHE A 457 -32.86 21.42 -21.00
N VAL A 458 -33.03 21.67 -22.30
CA VAL A 458 -31.94 21.75 -23.29
C VAL A 458 -31.79 23.18 -23.75
N VAL A 459 -30.59 23.72 -23.60
CA VAL A 459 -30.21 24.98 -24.23
C VAL A 459 -30.01 24.74 -25.70
N ASP A 460 -30.74 25.48 -26.53
CA ASP A 460 -30.74 25.38 -28.01
C ASP A 460 -30.63 26.77 -28.65
N ARG A 461 -29.38 27.24 -28.79
CA ARG A 461 -29.00 28.54 -29.32
C ARG A 461 -29.50 29.71 -28.46
N ASN A 462 -30.73 30.26 -28.77
CA ASN A 462 -31.31 31.41 -28.06
C ASN A 462 -32.56 31.03 -27.25
N VAL A 463 -32.87 29.77 -27.11
CA VAL A 463 -34.01 29.26 -26.35
C VAL A 463 -33.62 28.14 -25.38
N VAL A 464 -34.41 27.97 -24.34
CA VAL A 464 -34.38 26.77 -23.51
C VAL A 464 -35.59 25.92 -23.85
N LYS A 465 -35.39 24.71 -24.34
CA LYS A 465 -36.43 23.74 -24.66
C LYS A 465 -36.64 22.78 -23.49
N LYS A 466 -37.90 22.53 -23.15
CA LYS A 466 -38.30 21.46 -22.22
C LYS A 466 -38.56 20.19 -23.03
N VAL A 467 -38.01 19.09 -22.56
CA VAL A 467 -38.23 17.74 -23.06
C VAL A 467 -38.82 16.89 -21.96
N THR A 468 -39.97 16.29 -22.17
CA THR A 468 -40.58 15.37 -21.21
C THR A 468 -39.88 14.00 -21.27
N ALA A 469 -40.14 13.14 -20.28
CA ALA A 469 -39.50 11.81 -20.22
C ALA A 469 -39.86 10.91 -21.42
N ASP A 470 -41.01 11.15 -22.05
CA ASP A 470 -41.49 10.47 -23.27
C ASP A 470 -41.04 11.18 -24.58
N GLY A 471 -40.17 12.19 -24.48
CA GLY A 471 -39.52 12.84 -25.63
C GLY A 471 -40.30 13.99 -26.28
N VAL A 472 -41.40 14.46 -25.70
CA VAL A 472 -42.13 15.62 -26.23
C VAL A 472 -41.34 16.90 -25.99
N VAL A 473 -41.07 17.67 -27.05
CA VAL A 473 -40.25 18.89 -27.02
C VAL A 473 -41.12 20.12 -27.14
N SER A 474 -40.89 21.12 -26.31
CA SER A 474 -41.53 22.44 -26.36
C SER A 474 -40.55 23.55 -25.97
N ILE A 475 -40.81 24.79 -26.39
CA ILE A 475 -40.04 25.95 -25.95
C ILE A 475 -40.49 26.29 -24.52
N PHE A 476 -39.54 26.33 -23.57
CA PHE A 476 -39.79 26.68 -22.17
C PHE A 476 -39.53 28.18 -21.93
N ALA A 477 -38.42 28.72 -22.47
CA ALA A 477 -38.10 30.14 -22.35
C ALA A 477 -37.29 30.61 -23.59
N GLY A 478 -37.47 31.86 -23.98
CA GLY A 478 -36.87 32.46 -25.16
C GLY A 478 -37.86 32.57 -26.35
N ARG A 479 -37.57 33.46 -27.32
CA ARG A 479 -38.47 33.74 -28.42
C ARG A 479 -38.75 32.52 -29.27
N ALA A 480 -40.01 32.37 -29.70
CA ALA A 480 -40.45 31.19 -30.46
C ALA A 480 -39.73 31.03 -31.80
N ASP A 481 -39.33 32.13 -32.44
CA ASP A 481 -38.56 32.16 -33.70
C ASP A 481 -37.05 31.97 -33.49
N ASN A 482 -36.61 31.72 -32.26
CA ASN A 482 -35.21 31.57 -31.88
C ASN A 482 -34.34 32.81 -32.21
N SER A 483 -34.95 34.00 -32.36
CA SER A 483 -34.23 35.25 -32.61
C SER A 483 -33.53 35.75 -31.36
N ALA A 484 -32.35 36.38 -31.54
CA ALA A 484 -31.54 36.91 -30.43
C ALA A 484 -32.21 38.13 -29.79
N GLY A 485 -31.97 38.34 -28.50
CA GLY A 485 -32.42 39.49 -27.73
C GLY A 485 -31.95 39.49 -26.30
N ASN A 486 -32.44 40.43 -25.47
CA ASN A 486 -32.08 40.59 -24.08
C ASN A 486 -33.30 40.96 -23.22
N ALA A 487 -34.48 40.49 -23.56
CA ALA A 487 -35.68 40.77 -22.79
C ALA A 487 -35.81 39.81 -21.59
N GLU A 488 -36.24 40.36 -20.47
CA GLU A 488 -36.78 39.59 -19.34
C GLU A 488 -38.24 39.27 -19.55
N GLY A 489 -38.80 38.33 -18.81
CA GLY A 489 -40.24 38.01 -18.92
C GLY A 489 -40.52 36.54 -18.71
N TYR A 490 -41.77 36.14 -18.96
CA TYR A 490 -42.24 34.78 -18.77
C TYR A 490 -42.25 34.02 -20.10
N GLY A 491 -41.63 32.85 -20.10
CA GLY A 491 -41.65 31.93 -21.24
C GLY A 491 -41.09 32.56 -22.54
N THR A 492 -41.90 32.59 -23.56
CA THR A 492 -41.53 33.11 -24.88
C THR A 492 -41.45 34.66 -24.98
N ASN A 493 -41.87 35.39 -23.96
CA ASN A 493 -41.67 36.84 -23.85
C ASN A 493 -40.22 37.20 -23.49
N ALA A 494 -39.46 36.27 -22.93
CA ALA A 494 -38.05 36.47 -22.68
C ALA A 494 -37.24 36.30 -23.99
N ALA A 495 -36.02 36.84 -23.98
CA ALA A 495 -35.10 36.68 -25.11
C ALA A 495 -33.66 36.51 -24.59
N PHE A 496 -32.90 35.73 -25.31
CA PHE A 496 -31.49 35.47 -25.02
C PHE A 496 -30.65 35.72 -26.28
N ASN A 497 -29.33 35.75 -26.11
CA ASN A 497 -28.42 35.87 -27.24
C ASN A 497 -27.22 34.92 -27.04
N TYR A 498 -27.35 33.72 -27.62
CA TYR A 498 -26.38 32.67 -27.60
C TYR A 498 -26.12 32.09 -26.16
N ILE A 499 -27.07 31.28 -25.73
CA ILE A 499 -26.92 30.53 -24.50
C ILE A 499 -26.00 29.31 -24.74
N ASN A 500 -24.96 29.09 -23.93
CA ASN A 500 -24.04 27.98 -24.13
C ASN A 500 -23.93 27.02 -22.95
N ASN A 501 -24.47 27.38 -21.79
CA ASN A 501 -24.41 26.49 -20.62
C ASN A 501 -25.64 26.67 -19.72
N ILE A 502 -25.99 25.63 -18.94
CA ILE A 502 -27.14 25.64 -18.04
C ILE A 502 -26.79 24.80 -16.79
N VAL A 503 -27.19 25.30 -15.63
CA VAL A 503 -27.16 24.53 -14.35
C VAL A 503 -28.50 24.73 -13.64
N ILE A 504 -28.82 23.84 -12.68
CA ILE A 504 -30.08 23.84 -11.95
C ILE A 504 -29.83 23.74 -10.44
N ASP A 505 -30.61 24.49 -9.66
CA ASP A 505 -30.56 24.41 -8.19
C ASP A 505 -31.58 23.39 -7.63
N ALA A 506 -31.54 23.17 -6.30
CA ALA A 506 -32.44 22.23 -5.62
C ALA A 506 -33.92 22.64 -5.63
N GLN A 507 -34.24 23.88 -6.04
CA GLN A 507 -35.59 24.42 -6.19
C GLN A 507 -36.06 24.42 -7.62
N ASP A 508 -35.37 23.71 -8.52
CA ASP A 508 -35.61 23.65 -9.95
C ASP A 508 -35.46 25.03 -10.68
N ASN A 509 -34.83 26.02 -10.07
CA ASN A 509 -34.43 27.21 -10.81
C ASN A 509 -33.20 26.92 -11.66
N MET A 510 -33.25 27.33 -12.91
CA MET A 510 -32.13 27.18 -13.85
C MET A 510 -31.35 28.49 -13.96
N TYR A 511 -30.05 28.35 -14.13
CA TYR A 511 -29.16 29.45 -14.42
C TYR A 511 -28.47 29.18 -15.74
N VAL A 512 -28.58 30.10 -16.68
CA VAL A 512 -28.02 29.97 -18.01
C VAL A 512 -27.01 31.07 -18.32
N SER A 513 -25.94 30.73 -19.01
CA SER A 513 -24.95 31.66 -19.50
C SER A 513 -25.47 32.31 -20.83
N ASP A 514 -25.92 33.54 -20.77
CA ASP A 514 -26.38 34.35 -21.91
C ASP A 514 -25.16 35.08 -22.50
N GLY A 515 -24.39 34.37 -23.33
CA GLY A 515 -23.00 34.66 -23.66
C GLY A 515 -22.79 36.02 -24.31
N ASN A 516 -23.50 36.34 -25.38
CA ASN A 516 -23.35 37.63 -26.07
C ASN A 516 -23.97 38.80 -25.28
N ASN A 517 -24.94 38.54 -24.40
CA ASN A 517 -25.46 39.54 -23.46
C ASN A 517 -24.59 39.74 -22.21
N ARG A 518 -23.54 38.92 -22.05
CA ARG A 518 -22.62 38.92 -20.87
C ARG A 518 -23.38 38.93 -19.56
N ALA A 519 -24.26 37.95 -19.42
CA ALA A 519 -25.11 37.81 -18.24
C ALA A 519 -25.31 36.33 -17.85
N ILE A 520 -25.48 36.09 -16.56
CA ILE A 520 -26.12 34.88 -16.09
C ILE A 520 -27.60 35.22 -15.88
N ARG A 521 -28.48 34.46 -16.57
CA ARG A 521 -29.91 34.63 -16.42
C ARG A 521 -30.48 33.54 -15.54
N LYS A 522 -31.37 33.89 -14.64
CA LYS A 522 -32.15 32.94 -13.83
C LYS A 522 -33.49 32.70 -14.51
N ILE A 523 -33.88 31.44 -14.60
CA ILE A 523 -35.17 30.97 -15.06
C ILE A 523 -35.81 30.19 -13.90
N THR A 524 -36.89 30.66 -13.35
CA THR A 524 -37.60 29.94 -12.27
C THR A 524 -38.23 28.66 -12.80
N ALA A 525 -38.54 27.72 -11.88
CA ALA A 525 -39.30 26.50 -12.24
C ALA A 525 -40.60 26.75 -12.95
N ALA A 526 -41.20 27.96 -12.80
CA ALA A 526 -42.40 28.40 -13.50
C ALA A 526 -42.13 29.04 -14.87
N GLY A 527 -40.86 29.31 -15.24
CA GLY A 527 -40.49 29.89 -16.53
C GLY A 527 -40.32 31.43 -16.55
N GLN A 528 -40.26 32.09 -15.37
CA GLN A 528 -39.94 33.53 -15.29
C GLN A 528 -38.44 33.71 -15.46
N VAL A 529 -38.06 34.52 -16.44
CA VAL A 529 -36.65 34.88 -16.76
C VAL A 529 -36.31 36.26 -16.22
N SER A 530 -35.20 36.35 -15.53
CA SER A 530 -34.60 37.60 -15.04
C SER A 530 -33.07 37.56 -15.16
N THR A 531 -32.43 38.72 -15.11
CA THR A 531 -30.97 38.83 -15.03
C THR A 531 -30.53 38.57 -13.59
N PHE A 532 -29.76 37.51 -13.36
CA PHE A 532 -29.22 37.17 -12.04
C PHE A 532 -27.91 37.91 -11.78
N ALA A 533 -27.01 37.93 -12.77
CA ALA A 533 -25.73 38.61 -12.66
C ALA A 533 -25.27 39.15 -14.01
N LYS A 534 -24.65 40.33 -14.01
CA LYS A 534 -23.87 40.84 -15.15
C LYS A 534 -22.44 40.37 -15.01
N VAL A 535 -21.85 39.89 -16.10
CA VAL A 535 -20.48 39.43 -16.16
C VAL A 535 -19.69 40.19 -17.20
N THR A 536 -18.40 40.38 -16.99
CA THR A 536 -17.56 41.17 -17.92
C THR A 536 -17.05 40.35 -19.10
N LEU A 537 -17.07 39.04 -18.99
CA LEU A 537 -16.47 38.11 -19.95
C LEU A 537 -17.52 37.18 -20.54
N PHE A 538 -17.19 36.61 -21.71
CA PHE A 538 -17.96 35.51 -22.27
C PHE A 538 -17.77 34.28 -21.36
N VAL A 539 -18.86 33.68 -20.90
CA VAL A 539 -18.86 32.53 -20.01
C VAL A 539 -18.63 31.26 -20.83
N THR A 540 -17.58 30.52 -20.51
CA THR A 540 -17.17 29.30 -21.19
C THR A 540 -17.67 28.04 -20.51
N GLY A 541 -17.84 28.08 -19.20
CA GLY A 541 -18.37 26.99 -18.37
C GLY A 541 -19.15 27.53 -17.19
N LEU A 542 -20.13 26.79 -16.71
CA LEU A 542 -20.97 27.14 -15.57
C LEU A 542 -21.11 25.92 -14.65
N GLY A 543 -21.01 26.14 -13.36
CA GLY A 543 -21.20 25.11 -12.33
C GLY A 543 -21.98 25.65 -11.14
N ILE A 544 -22.64 24.78 -10.41
CA ILE A 544 -23.39 25.12 -9.18
C ILE A 544 -23.00 24.14 -8.06
N ASP A 545 -22.74 24.67 -6.87
CA ASP A 545 -22.47 23.82 -5.71
C ASP A 545 -23.77 23.35 -5.02
N LYS A 546 -23.64 22.56 -3.96
CA LYS A 546 -24.80 22.07 -3.18
C LYS A 546 -25.59 23.15 -2.45
N ASN A 547 -25.01 24.33 -2.26
CA ASN A 547 -25.62 25.47 -1.59
C ASN A 547 -26.25 26.48 -2.56
N GLY A 548 -26.19 26.20 -3.86
CA GLY A 548 -26.71 27.09 -4.92
C GLY A 548 -25.72 28.18 -5.35
N LEU A 549 -24.47 28.12 -4.93
CA LEU A 549 -23.44 29.08 -5.31
C LEU A 549 -22.92 28.76 -6.71
N LEU A 550 -22.87 29.79 -7.56
CA LEU A 550 -22.46 29.65 -8.95
C LEU A 550 -20.97 29.88 -9.14
N TYR A 551 -20.38 29.08 -10.03
CA TYR A 551 -19.00 29.21 -10.50
C TYR A 551 -19.00 29.28 -12.02
N TYR A 552 -18.18 30.15 -12.62
CA TYR A 552 -18.09 30.19 -14.07
C TYR A 552 -16.66 30.37 -14.57
N GLY A 553 -16.37 29.80 -15.73
CA GLY A 553 -15.18 30.05 -16.51
C GLY A 553 -15.37 31.27 -17.42
N GLY A 554 -14.42 32.19 -17.38
CA GLY A 554 -14.40 33.36 -18.27
C GLY A 554 -13.37 33.17 -19.37
N GLN A 555 -13.73 33.53 -20.61
CA GLN A 555 -12.82 33.47 -21.76
C GLN A 555 -11.55 34.29 -21.47
N TYR A 556 -10.38 33.66 -21.57
CA TYR A 556 -9.03 34.22 -21.33
C TYR A 556 -8.67 34.65 -19.91
N ASN A 557 -9.54 34.50 -18.88
CA ASN A 557 -9.31 35.15 -17.58
C ASN A 557 -9.57 34.35 -16.31
N GLY A 558 -9.76 33.03 -16.37
CA GLY A 558 -9.79 32.17 -15.19
C GLY A 558 -11.17 31.85 -14.64
N LEU A 559 -11.21 31.45 -13.38
CA LEU A 559 -12.40 30.98 -12.66
C LEU A 559 -12.98 32.10 -11.80
N PHE A 560 -14.32 32.19 -11.78
CA PHE A 560 -15.09 33.18 -11.03
C PHE A 560 -16.18 32.50 -10.19
N LYS A 561 -16.58 33.19 -9.14
CA LYS A 561 -17.65 32.82 -8.23
C LYS A 561 -18.70 33.93 -8.21
N ILE A 562 -19.98 33.57 -8.16
CA ILE A 562 -21.08 34.52 -8.02
C ILE A 562 -21.80 34.23 -6.71
N ASP A 563 -21.97 35.26 -5.90
CA ASP A 563 -22.69 35.15 -4.62
C ASP A 563 -24.23 35.15 -4.82
N ALA A 564 -24.97 34.93 -3.74
CA ALA A 564 -26.44 34.90 -3.76
C ALA A 564 -27.09 36.23 -4.18
N LEU A 565 -26.34 37.33 -4.17
CA LEU A 565 -26.79 38.69 -4.59
C LEU A 565 -26.46 38.97 -6.07
N GLY A 566 -25.76 38.04 -6.77
CA GLY A 566 -25.36 38.22 -8.15
C GLY A 566 -24.01 38.94 -8.33
N ASN A 567 -23.24 39.18 -7.27
CA ASN A 567 -21.92 39.80 -7.36
C ASN A 567 -20.88 38.77 -7.80
N SER A 568 -20.16 39.10 -8.88
CA SER A 568 -19.08 38.27 -9.41
C SER A 568 -17.73 38.65 -8.78
N SER A 569 -16.99 37.68 -8.32
CA SER A 569 -15.61 37.82 -7.85
C SER A 569 -14.68 36.81 -8.54
N LYS A 570 -13.49 37.27 -8.95
CA LYS A 570 -12.46 36.41 -9.52
C LYS A 570 -11.81 35.59 -8.40
N LEU A 571 -11.67 34.29 -8.62
CA LEU A 571 -10.88 33.42 -7.73
C LEU A 571 -9.39 33.58 -8.08
N GLY A 572 -8.53 33.62 -7.08
CA GLY A 572 -7.14 34.11 -7.13
C GLY A 572 -6.14 33.40 -8.03
N VAL A 573 -6.58 32.82 -9.14
CA VAL A 573 -5.75 31.97 -9.99
C VAL A 573 -5.57 32.57 -11.38
N SER A 574 -4.31 32.69 -11.82
CA SER A 574 -3.99 32.87 -13.24
C SER A 574 -3.96 31.53 -13.92
N TYR A 575 -5.02 31.24 -14.68
CA TYR A 575 -5.09 30.07 -15.57
C TYR A 575 -5.16 30.60 -17.01
N THR A 576 -4.31 30.06 -17.89
CA THR A 576 -4.11 30.61 -19.24
C THR A 576 -5.17 30.14 -20.24
N SER A 577 -5.87 29.03 -19.93
CA SER A 577 -6.95 28.51 -20.76
C SER A 577 -8.30 28.78 -20.12
N PRO A 578 -9.36 29.03 -20.93
CA PRO A 578 -10.69 29.22 -20.37
C PRO A 578 -11.18 27.91 -19.73
N PRO A 579 -11.58 27.93 -18.44
CA PRO A 579 -12.20 26.74 -17.82
C PRO A 579 -13.43 26.34 -18.63
N GLY A 580 -13.46 25.09 -19.11
CA GLY A 580 -14.63 24.49 -19.74
C GLY A 580 -15.73 24.18 -18.72
N ASN A 581 -16.57 23.20 -19.01
CA ASN A 581 -17.64 22.77 -18.10
C ASN A 581 -17.12 22.49 -16.68
N ILE A 582 -17.91 22.86 -15.68
CA ILE A 582 -17.53 22.88 -14.26
C ILE A 582 -18.42 21.94 -13.49
N ALA A 583 -17.82 21.12 -12.61
CA ALA A 583 -18.50 20.29 -11.62
C ALA A 583 -17.93 20.54 -10.23
N ILE A 584 -18.76 20.46 -9.18
CA ILE A 584 -18.34 20.71 -7.80
C ILE A 584 -18.74 19.52 -6.93
N ASN A 585 -17.80 19.01 -6.13
CA ASN A 585 -18.06 17.91 -5.21
C ASN A 585 -18.68 18.37 -3.88
N ASN A 586 -18.95 17.42 -2.98
CA ASN A 586 -19.55 17.71 -1.67
C ASN A 586 -18.65 18.53 -0.72
N ALA A 587 -17.34 18.50 -0.92
CA ALA A 587 -16.36 19.26 -0.14
C ALA A 587 -16.15 20.69 -0.68
N GLY A 588 -16.78 21.04 -1.82
CA GLY A 588 -16.60 22.35 -2.46
C GLY A 588 -15.41 22.45 -3.40
N VAL A 589 -14.72 21.33 -3.70
CA VAL A 589 -13.68 21.30 -4.72
C VAL A 589 -14.31 21.49 -6.09
N VAL A 590 -13.81 22.46 -6.83
CA VAL A 590 -14.28 22.79 -8.19
C VAL A 590 -13.43 22.03 -9.20
N TYR A 591 -14.04 21.21 -10.01
CA TYR A 591 -13.41 20.50 -11.12
C TYR A 591 -13.80 21.14 -12.44
N PHE A 592 -12.86 21.26 -13.36
CA PHE A 592 -13.11 21.78 -14.69
C PHE A 592 -12.21 21.13 -15.75
N ALA A 593 -12.71 21.07 -16.98
CA ALA A 593 -11.95 20.59 -18.11
C ALA A 593 -10.99 21.68 -18.63
N GLY A 594 -9.80 21.28 -19.05
CA GLY A 594 -8.90 22.12 -19.83
C GLY A 594 -9.36 22.24 -21.29
N ASP A 595 -8.60 22.99 -22.08
CA ASP A 595 -8.82 23.11 -23.52
C ASP A 595 -8.20 21.92 -24.31
N ASN A 596 -8.31 21.97 -25.65
CA ASN A 596 -7.81 20.93 -26.54
C ASN A 596 -6.27 20.78 -26.49
N ASP A 597 -5.55 21.84 -26.15
CA ASP A 597 -4.09 21.79 -26.01
C ASP A 597 -3.67 21.24 -24.64
N ASN A 598 -4.58 21.30 -23.68
CA ASN A 598 -4.41 20.83 -22.30
C ASN A 598 -5.57 19.91 -21.88
N PRO A 599 -5.66 18.69 -22.42
CA PRO A 599 -6.80 17.80 -22.21
C PRO A 599 -6.73 17.12 -20.84
N TYR A 600 -6.76 17.93 -19.78
CA TYR A 600 -6.71 17.49 -18.40
C TYR A 600 -7.99 17.86 -17.66
N VAL A 601 -8.28 17.12 -16.60
CA VAL A 601 -9.20 17.58 -15.55
C VAL A 601 -8.37 18.31 -14.50
N TYR A 602 -8.77 19.53 -14.21
CA TYR A 602 -8.17 20.34 -13.14
C TYR A 602 -9.09 20.38 -11.92
N SER A 603 -8.50 20.55 -10.77
CA SER A 603 -9.19 20.84 -9.51
C SER A 603 -8.75 22.18 -8.95
N PHE A 604 -9.69 22.90 -8.34
CA PHE A 604 -9.45 24.12 -7.61
C PHE A 604 -9.94 23.96 -6.18
N THR A 605 -9.04 24.18 -5.23
CA THR A 605 -9.31 24.20 -3.80
C THR A 605 -8.25 25.07 -3.11
N ASP A 606 -8.61 25.76 -2.03
CA ASP A 606 -7.70 26.60 -1.23
C ASP A 606 -6.86 27.58 -2.09
N ASP A 607 -7.51 28.24 -3.05
CA ASP A 607 -6.91 29.16 -4.03
C ASP A 607 -5.80 28.55 -4.91
N LEU A 608 -5.72 27.23 -5.00
CA LEU A 608 -4.77 26.49 -5.83
C LEU A 608 -5.47 25.71 -6.96
N VAL A 609 -4.97 25.87 -8.19
CA VAL A 609 -5.30 24.98 -9.31
C VAL A 609 -4.24 23.89 -9.42
N SER A 610 -4.71 22.66 -9.49
CA SER A 610 -3.85 21.48 -9.70
C SER A 610 -4.42 20.60 -10.80
N ARG A 611 -3.57 19.85 -11.50
CA ARG A 611 -4.02 18.80 -12.39
C ARG A 611 -4.53 17.64 -11.56
N TYR A 612 -5.83 17.34 -11.69
CA TYR A 612 -6.48 16.24 -10.99
C TYR A 612 -6.31 14.93 -11.77
N ALA A 613 -6.55 14.93 -13.08
CA ALA A 613 -6.42 13.74 -13.91
C ALA A 613 -5.96 14.06 -15.33
N GLY A 614 -5.27 13.11 -15.95
CA GLY A 614 -4.75 13.19 -17.30
C GLY A 614 -3.22 13.19 -17.37
N SER A 615 -2.65 12.70 -18.46
CA SER A 615 -1.20 12.66 -18.73
C SER A 615 -0.84 13.40 -20.02
N THR A 616 -1.21 12.86 -21.16
CA THR A 616 -0.98 13.39 -22.50
C THR A 616 -2.24 13.27 -23.34
N PHE A 617 -2.24 13.86 -24.52
CA PHE A 617 -3.31 13.64 -25.51
C PHE A 617 -3.39 12.15 -25.86
N GLY A 618 -4.62 11.61 -25.90
CA GLY A 618 -4.90 10.23 -26.26
C GLY A 618 -6.20 9.71 -25.66
N TYR A 619 -6.36 8.38 -25.63
CA TYR A 619 -7.62 7.76 -25.25
C TYR A 619 -7.47 6.60 -24.27
N ASN A 620 -6.29 6.41 -23.71
CA ASN A 620 -6.02 5.27 -22.84
C ASN A 620 -6.67 5.41 -21.45
N ASN A 621 -7.20 4.31 -20.94
CA ASN A 621 -7.59 4.16 -19.55
C ASN A 621 -6.33 4.07 -18.66
N GLY A 622 -6.49 4.29 -17.36
CA GLY A 622 -5.37 4.19 -16.41
C GLY A 622 -5.69 4.86 -15.08
N SER A 623 -4.67 5.05 -14.25
CA SER A 623 -4.77 5.85 -13.04
C SER A 623 -5.00 7.34 -13.38
N LEU A 624 -5.31 8.17 -12.38
CA LEU A 624 -5.45 9.61 -12.57
C LEU A 624 -4.25 10.26 -13.27
N THR A 625 -3.03 9.75 -13.02
CA THR A 625 -1.79 10.32 -13.58
C THR A 625 -1.35 9.70 -14.90
N THR A 626 -1.90 8.55 -15.29
CA THR A 626 -1.49 7.82 -16.51
C THR A 626 -2.56 7.81 -17.59
N ALA A 627 -3.82 8.05 -17.24
CA ALA A 627 -4.92 8.14 -18.21
C ALA A 627 -4.67 9.25 -19.22
N GLN A 628 -5.16 9.06 -20.45
CA GLN A 628 -5.05 10.02 -21.53
C GLN A 628 -6.43 10.51 -21.92
N PHE A 629 -6.54 11.78 -22.24
CA PHE A 629 -7.75 12.41 -22.77
C PHE A 629 -7.46 13.14 -24.06
N ALA A 630 -8.48 13.28 -24.92
CA ALA A 630 -8.38 14.07 -26.14
C ALA A 630 -9.04 15.45 -25.95
N SER A 631 -10.35 15.53 -25.91
CA SER A 631 -11.10 16.77 -25.71
C SER A 631 -12.24 16.49 -24.73
N ILE A 632 -12.18 17.08 -23.57
CA ILE A 632 -13.23 16.95 -22.55
C ILE A 632 -14.20 18.11 -22.70
N ASN A 633 -15.37 17.81 -23.26
CA ASN A 633 -16.38 18.81 -23.54
C ASN A 633 -17.44 18.96 -22.45
N GLY A 634 -17.57 17.96 -21.57
CA GLY A 634 -18.50 17.98 -20.45
C GLY A 634 -17.98 17.25 -19.23
N ILE A 635 -18.37 17.73 -18.06
CA ILE A 635 -18.02 17.13 -16.77
C ILE A 635 -19.24 17.11 -15.86
N ALA A 636 -19.52 15.96 -15.24
CA ALA A 636 -20.57 15.79 -14.24
C ALA A 636 -20.04 15.03 -13.02
N TYR A 637 -20.45 15.45 -11.84
CA TYR A 637 -20.06 14.83 -10.58
C TYR A 637 -21.27 14.32 -9.82
N ASN A 638 -21.33 13.02 -9.57
CA ASN A 638 -22.38 12.41 -8.75
C ASN A 638 -22.01 12.56 -7.27
N ARG A 639 -22.66 13.48 -6.59
CA ARG A 639 -22.43 13.79 -5.17
C ARG A 639 -22.84 12.68 -4.21
N ASN A 640 -23.72 11.76 -4.64
CA ASN A 640 -24.19 10.65 -3.81
C ASN A 640 -23.19 9.49 -3.80
N THR A 641 -22.51 9.26 -4.91
CA THR A 641 -21.60 8.11 -5.09
C THR A 641 -20.13 8.51 -5.17
N ASN A 642 -19.82 9.83 -5.17
CA ASN A 642 -18.49 10.40 -5.37
C ASN A 642 -17.84 9.98 -6.69
N GLU A 643 -18.61 9.90 -7.73
CA GLU A 643 -18.20 9.46 -9.06
C GLU A 643 -18.20 10.65 -10.03
N MET A 644 -17.19 10.70 -10.91
CA MET A 644 -17.08 11.73 -11.95
C MET A 644 -17.23 11.12 -13.33
N TYR A 645 -17.99 11.81 -14.18
CA TYR A 645 -18.21 11.42 -15.57
C TYR A 645 -17.73 12.54 -16.49
N LEU A 646 -17.04 12.15 -17.55
CA LEU A 646 -16.51 13.07 -18.56
C LEU A 646 -17.08 12.70 -19.92
N ALA A 647 -17.59 13.70 -20.65
CA ALA A 647 -17.96 13.58 -22.05
C ALA A 647 -16.75 13.98 -22.90
N GLU A 648 -16.13 13.02 -23.55
CA GLU A 648 -14.91 13.18 -24.34
C GLU A 648 -15.22 12.90 -25.82
N ASN A 649 -15.28 13.92 -26.68
CA ASN A 649 -15.62 13.79 -28.10
C ASN A 649 -16.84 12.91 -28.36
N SER A 650 -16.65 11.59 -28.46
CA SER A 650 -17.70 10.58 -28.72
C SER A 650 -17.66 9.43 -27.69
N ALA A 651 -16.96 9.59 -26.58
CA ALA A 651 -16.87 8.59 -25.54
C ALA A 651 -17.20 9.16 -24.14
N ILE A 652 -17.78 8.35 -23.30
CA ILE A 652 -17.98 8.67 -21.87
C ILE A 652 -16.90 8.00 -21.06
N ARG A 653 -16.16 8.83 -20.31
CA ARG A 653 -15.17 8.36 -19.36
C ARG A 653 -15.72 8.47 -17.94
N TYR A 654 -15.22 7.63 -17.06
CA TYR A 654 -15.65 7.47 -15.68
C TYR A 654 -14.45 7.45 -14.76
N ILE A 655 -14.48 8.26 -13.71
CA ILE A 655 -13.43 8.33 -12.69
C ILE A 655 -14.02 7.86 -11.37
N LYS A 656 -13.45 6.80 -10.83
CA LYS A 656 -13.78 6.23 -9.53
C LYS A 656 -12.53 5.60 -8.91
N ASP A 657 -12.36 5.74 -7.60
CA ASP A 657 -11.29 5.11 -6.82
C ASP A 657 -9.89 5.29 -7.44
N GLY A 658 -9.63 6.49 -7.98
CA GLY A 658 -8.35 6.83 -8.61
C GLY A 658 -8.10 6.22 -9.99
N GLN A 659 -9.12 5.59 -10.61
CA GLN A 659 -9.04 4.97 -11.93
C GLN A 659 -9.94 5.68 -12.93
N VAL A 660 -9.43 5.82 -14.14
CA VAL A 660 -10.18 6.36 -15.30
C VAL A 660 -10.48 5.21 -16.26
N THR A 661 -11.76 4.98 -16.52
CA THR A 661 -12.22 3.94 -17.44
C THR A 661 -13.18 4.54 -18.47
N ARG A 662 -13.35 3.87 -19.59
CA ARG A 662 -14.37 4.21 -20.60
C ARG A 662 -15.58 3.30 -20.39
N ILE A 663 -16.78 3.89 -20.43
CA ILE A 663 -18.04 3.15 -20.18
C ILE A 663 -18.97 3.10 -21.38
N ALA A 664 -18.91 4.07 -22.31
CA ALA A 664 -19.74 4.10 -23.51
C ALA A 664 -19.04 4.82 -24.66
N GLY A 665 -19.50 4.56 -25.91
CA GLY A 665 -19.04 5.28 -27.09
C GLY A 665 -17.67 4.85 -27.59
N TRP A 666 -17.55 3.68 -28.19
CA TRP A 666 -16.34 3.21 -28.89
C TRP A 666 -16.44 1.71 -29.17
N ASN A 667 -16.25 1.32 -30.38
CA ASN A 667 -16.38 -0.06 -30.82
C ASN A 667 -15.09 -0.88 -30.85
N GLY A 668 -14.07 -0.50 -30.05
CA GLY A 668 -12.84 -1.31 -29.87
C GLY A 668 -11.63 -0.88 -30.73
N GLY A 669 -11.75 0.13 -31.58
CA GLY A 669 -10.61 0.66 -32.38
C GLY A 669 -9.64 1.54 -31.57
N SER A 670 -8.53 1.95 -32.18
CA SER A 670 -7.53 2.87 -31.57
C SER A 670 -7.98 4.34 -31.54
N SER A 671 -9.04 4.71 -32.27
CA SER A 671 -9.64 6.05 -32.33
C SER A 671 -11.15 5.98 -32.11
N PRO A 672 -11.80 7.05 -31.59
CA PRO A 672 -13.25 7.08 -31.41
C PRO A 672 -13.97 6.89 -32.74
N ALA A 673 -15.01 6.06 -32.75
CA ALA A 673 -15.93 5.98 -33.86
C ALA A 673 -17.07 6.97 -33.64
N PHE A 674 -17.32 7.82 -34.61
CA PHE A 674 -18.44 8.73 -34.60
C PHE A 674 -19.68 8.06 -35.19
N GLY A 675 -20.85 8.39 -34.67
CA GLY A 675 -22.11 7.85 -35.18
C GLY A 675 -23.33 8.24 -34.36
N PHE A 676 -24.44 7.60 -34.65
CA PHE A 676 -25.71 7.76 -33.93
C PHE A 676 -26.34 6.38 -33.75
N VAL A 677 -25.96 5.68 -32.71
CA VAL A 677 -26.41 4.29 -32.42
C VAL A 677 -26.80 4.17 -30.96
N ASP A 678 -28.04 3.80 -30.69
CA ASP A 678 -28.57 3.41 -29.40
C ASP A 678 -28.28 1.94 -29.11
N GLY A 679 -28.56 1.48 -27.90
CA GLY A 679 -28.43 0.09 -27.48
C GLY A 679 -27.48 -0.10 -26.30
N THR A 680 -26.67 -1.17 -26.31
CA THR A 680 -25.76 -1.45 -25.22
C THR A 680 -24.65 -0.41 -25.11
N LEU A 681 -24.14 -0.19 -23.92
CA LEU A 681 -23.04 0.77 -23.68
C LEU A 681 -21.85 0.55 -24.62
N ALA A 682 -21.48 -0.71 -24.87
CA ALA A 682 -20.34 -1.08 -25.70
C ALA A 682 -20.55 -0.86 -27.21
N LYS A 683 -21.79 -0.86 -27.67
CA LYS A 683 -22.12 -0.72 -29.11
C LYS A 683 -22.65 0.67 -29.47
N SER A 684 -22.97 1.50 -28.49
CA SER A 684 -23.44 2.84 -28.70
C SER A 684 -22.40 3.72 -29.38
N LEU A 685 -22.84 4.56 -30.31
CA LEU A 685 -22.00 5.55 -30.99
C LEU A 685 -22.59 6.94 -30.81
N PHE A 686 -21.72 7.93 -30.72
CA PHE A 686 -22.04 9.32 -30.50
C PHE A 686 -21.26 10.22 -31.46
N ASN A 687 -21.64 11.48 -31.53
CA ASN A 687 -20.96 12.44 -32.40
C ASN A 687 -20.87 13.82 -31.74
N ASN A 688 -19.73 14.09 -31.17
CA ASN A 688 -19.35 15.36 -30.54
C ASN A 688 -20.30 15.80 -29.43
N PHE A 689 -20.06 15.28 -28.25
CA PHE A 689 -20.69 15.76 -27.01
C PHE A 689 -20.38 17.25 -26.81
N TYR A 690 -21.35 18.00 -26.35
CA TYR A 690 -21.13 19.37 -25.92
C TYR A 690 -21.23 19.51 -24.40
N ASN A 691 -22.19 18.84 -23.78
CA ASN A 691 -22.37 18.88 -22.33
C ASN A 691 -22.95 17.55 -21.82
N ILE A 692 -22.80 17.34 -20.52
CA ILE A 692 -23.27 16.17 -19.79
C ILE A 692 -23.85 16.60 -18.44
N ALA A 693 -24.96 16.00 -18.03
CA ALA A 693 -25.54 16.19 -16.71
C ALA A 693 -26.04 14.87 -16.14
N LEU A 694 -26.35 14.86 -14.85
CA LEU A 694 -27.00 13.73 -14.18
C LEU A 694 -28.51 14.00 -14.05
N ASP A 695 -29.31 12.96 -14.25
CA ASP A 695 -30.71 12.97 -13.83
C ASP A 695 -30.81 12.57 -12.32
N LYS A 696 -32.02 12.63 -11.78
CA LYS A 696 -32.30 12.28 -10.38
C LYS A 696 -32.03 10.81 -10.04
N GLU A 697 -32.00 9.94 -11.02
CA GLU A 697 -31.73 8.51 -10.89
C GLU A 697 -30.23 8.19 -11.00
N GLY A 698 -29.40 9.19 -11.32
CA GLY A 698 -27.96 9.06 -11.52
C GLY A 698 -27.57 8.58 -12.91
N ASN A 699 -28.48 8.60 -13.90
CA ASN A 699 -28.15 8.38 -15.29
C ASN A 699 -27.59 9.65 -15.91
N LEU A 700 -26.85 9.50 -17.01
CA LEU A 700 -26.27 10.63 -17.72
C LEU A 700 -27.20 11.11 -18.84
N LEU A 701 -27.37 12.40 -18.91
CA LEU A 701 -27.96 13.10 -20.02
C LEU A 701 -26.85 13.72 -20.83
N VAL A 702 -26.85 13.51 -22.15
CA VAL A 702 -25.85 14.08 -23.05
C VAL A 702 -26.52 14.79 -24.18
N VAL A 703 -26.00 15.97 -24.54
CA VAL A 703 -26.37 16.66 -25.74
C VAL A 703 -25.28 16.52 -26.79
N GLU A 704 -25.68 16.14 -27.98
CA GLU A 704 -24.80 15.94 -29.13
C GLU A 704 -25.07 17.01 -30.17
N ARG A 705 -24.11 17.88 -30.37
CA ARG A 705 -24.26 19.04 -31.25
C ARG A 705 -24.45 18.64 -32.70
N TYR A 706 -23.65 17.73 -33.24
CA TYR A 706 -23.73 17.32 -34.66
C TYR A 706 -24.85 16.35 -34.95
N ASN A 707 -25.22 15.52 -33.98
CA ASN A 707 -26.42 14.68 -34.12
C ASN A 707 -27.71 15.42 -33.76
N LYS A 708 -27.64 16.66 -33.27
CA LYS A 708 -28.80 17.47 -32.85
C LYS A 708 -29.75 16.68 -31.95
N SER A 709 -29.20 16.05 -30.90
CA SER A 709 -29.96 15.10 -30.08
C SER A 709 -29.74 15.29 -28.58
N LEU A 710 -30.74 14.90 -27.79
CA LEU A 710 -30.67 14.61 -26.39
C LEU A 710 -30.72 13.11 -26.21
N ARG A 711 -29.69 12.53 -25.59
CA ARG A 711 -29.64 11.10 -25.29
C ARG A 711 -29.45 10.86 -23.78
N LYS A 712 -30.01 9.75 -23.33
CA LYS A 712 -29.86 9.26 -21.95
C LYS A 712 -29.02 8.01 -21.93
N ILE A 713 -28.00 8.00 -21.09
CA ILE A 713 -27.14 6.85 -20.84
C ILE A 713 -27.56 6.27 -19.50
N ILE A 714 -28.21 5.13 -19.54
CA ILE A 714 -28.67 4.38 -18.38
C ILE A 714 -27.50 3.57 -17.86
N LEU A 715 -27.14 3.78 -16.60
CA LEU A 715 -25.95 3.18 -16.00
C LEU A 715 -26.27 2.00 -15.08
N ARG A 716 -27.49 1.94 -14.53
CA ARG A 716 -27.93 0.95 -13.52
C ARG A 716 -29.37 0.49 -13.73
#